data_783ed4343e9dcf5010f2091c8ef105b2
#
_entry.id   783ed4343e9dcf5010f2091c8ef105b2
#
_cell.length_a   1.000
_cell.length_b   1.000
_cell.length_c   1.000
_cell.angle_alpha   90.00
_cell.angle_beta   90.00
_cell.angle_gamma   90.00
#
_symmetry.space_group_name_H-M   'P 1'
#
loop_
_entity.id
_entity.type
_entity.pdbx_description
1 polymer ?
#
loop_
_entity_poly.entity_id
_entity_poly.type
_entity_poly.pdbx_seq_one_letter_code
_entity_poly.pdbx_strand_id
1 'polypeptide(L)'
;YRGRSLYRPERGHARAPLLNPEGEPDDPFSGSHKPRWWRMWWHYLALICTFWAPAPLLSLIGLHTAAVRQAWREKITLVLLSCSLGGIIAFITVGLQRTLCGDQAEGVFVNVKRASGYVGVLGEAYSTANSKFPEAFIYDQIREHSGLDVSQFFEFSEDAFPACKNINTTVAKPLDCADADGKKIRCLDKLRIDNLESDLGLKKVNQHIGYDWEDLVNGTGKLLAIDGYVLNFNAYLATYTKPIPNDPVDKVIRNFFSPSSNYTDMSDATRLFTIDKLARDAIPCLKQRYQAGRVNYKTAGCFMADLILYISLIVILGLVFARTIMAVWYAFVGSRRLASTPPPPGKFSATGMRRPRPKSHVAMPDGATHENSMGVAPWAQKGIVTPTPAPSKSLPNNNVSLMTPASMTPEDIGNDPYIVCLVTCYSEGLDGISATLSSLSATEYPTNRKLIFVVADGMITGKGESMSTPDVCVSLMTPDMRFGTPTPMKYRSVSSGKKAQNMALVYAGHYQDPSGGESVPMVVVVKCGMPEEAAGQKAGNRGKRDSQMVLMSFFQHVTYNDPMSPLDYDLFRKIHALMGVTPDFFEMVLMVDADTKVHPPALRYLANAMLNDHRIMGACGETRIQNKLQSWVTAIQVFEYFISHHQVKAFEAVFGGVTCLPGCFSMYRIKARKPGFDDWIPVIVKQDIIREYSQTIVTTLHQKNLLLLGEDRFLSTLMLRTFPHRRMVFVPHAVCHTEVPHTLRMLLSQRRRWINSTVHNLMELLLVRDLCGTFCFSMQFVVLMDLIGTLVLPVAISLTYYLIIMSAKDPPKDFTSAIPLMMLLVVLFLPGFIIAMVLSLIHI
;
A
#
# COMPACT_ATOMS: atom_id res chain seq x y z
N TYR A 1 -13.09 -7.67 50.71
CA TYR A 1 -13.51 -7.44 49.32
C TYR A 1 -12.56 -8.17 48.42
N ARG A 2 -12.85 -9.39 48.06
CA ARG A 2 -12.15 -10.05 46.94
C ARG A 2 -12.52 -9.23 45.70
N GLY A 3 -11.64 -8.35 45.26
CA GLY A 3 -11.79 -7.66 44.03
C GLY A 3 -12.16 -8.66 42.99
N ARG A 4 -13.27 -8.50 42.29
CA ARG A 4 -13.65 -9.31 41.17
C ARG A 4 -12.54 -9.11 40.12
N SER A 5 -11.51 -9.98 40.17
CA SER A 5 -10.49 -10.01 39.17
C SER A 5 -11.19 -10.04 37.82
N LEU A 6 -10.89 -9.11 36.93
CA LEU A 6 -11.40 -9.09 35.55
C LEU A 6 -11.15 -10.41 34.82
N TYR A 7 -10.32 -11.24 35.36
CA TYR A 7 -9.92 -12.56 34.84
C TYR A 7 -10.92 -13.66 35.16
N ARG A 8 -11.75 -13.52 36.19
CA ARG A 8 -12.71 -14.55 36.60
C ARG A 8 -13.90 -14.75 35.66
N PRO A 9 -14.57 -13.71 35.13
CA PRO A 9 -15.67 -13.91 34.19
C PRO A 9 -15.23 -14.57 32.88
N GLU A 10 -14.00 -14.27 32.45
CA GLU A 10 -13.44 -14.85 31.21
C GLU A 10 -13.07 -16.33 31.37
N ARG A 11 -12.68 -16.76 32.59
CA ARG A 11 -12.43 -18.19 32.90
C ARG A 11 -13.69 -19.03 32.91
N GLY A 12 -14.83 -18.47 33.29
CA GLY A 12 -16.12 -19.17 33.34
C GLY A 12 -16.64 -19.65 31.99
N HIS A 13 -16.09 -19.10 30.89
CA HIS A 13 -16.44 -19.48 29.53
C HIS A 13 -15.36 -20.28 28.81
N ALA A 14 -14.18 -20.47 29.41
CA ALA A 14 -13.17 -21.41 28.92
C ALA A 14 -13.59 -22.83 29.30
N ARG A 15 -14.57 -23.42 28.59
CA ARG A 15 -14.76 -24.87 28.63
C ARG A 15 -13.46 -25.48 28.19
N ALA A 16 -12.96 -26.47 28.96
CA ALA A 16 -11.91 -27.37 28.50
C ALA A 16 -12.26 -27.83 27.08
N PRO A 17 -11.30 -27.89 26.16
CA PRO A 17 -11.57 -28.34 24.80
C PRO A 17 -12.25 -29.71 24.92
N LEU A 18 -13.50 -29.77 24.41
CA LEU A 18 -14.21 -31.02 24.29
C LEU A 18 -13.38 -31.88 23.33
N LEU A 19 -12.86 -32.97 23.81
CA LEU A 19 -12.21 -34.00 22.97
C LEU A 19 -13.33 -34.71 22.24
N ASN A 20 -13.24 -34.79 20.93
CA ASN A 20 -14.08 -35.69 20.14
C ASN A 20 -13.90 -37.13 20.61
N PRO A 21 -14.89 -38.04 20.38
CA PRO A 21 -14.79 -39.47 20.77
C PRO A 21 -13.53 -40.16 20.26
N GLU A 22 -12.83 -39.61 19.30
CA GLU A 22 -11.55 -40.07 18.74
C GLU A 22 -10.31 -39.48 19.42
N GLY A 23 -10.46 -38.65 20.49
CA GLY A 23 -9.36 -38.10 21.27
C GLY A 23 -8.59 -36.95 20.59
N GLU A 24 -9.03 -36.46 19.43
CA GLU A 24 -8.49 -35.28 18.82
C GLU A 24 -9.14 -34.01 19.42
N PRO A 25 -8.37 -32.95 19.71
CA PRO A 25 -8.94 -31.70 20.15
C PRO A 25 -9.86 -31.13 19.05
N ASP A 26 -11.11 -30.80 19.43
CA ASP A 26 -12.02 -30.10 18.51
C ASP A 26 -11.31 -28.94 17.87
N ASP A 27 -11.38 -28.87 16.54
CA ASP A 27 -10.91 -27.74 15.77
C ASP A 27 -11.59 -26.48 16.31
N PRO A 28 -10.88 -25.51 16.90
CA PRO A 28 -11.48 -24.29 17.46
C PRO A 28 -12.22 -23.47 16.39
N PHE A 29 -12.09 -23.82 15.10
CA PHE A 29 -12.91 -23.33 14.01
C PHE A 29 -14.14 -24.21 13.71
N SER A 30 -14.20 -25.48 14.15
CA SER A 30 -15.37 -26.33 13.98
C SER A 30 -16.47 -26.06 15.01
N GLY A 31 -16.14 -25.39 16.12
CA GLY A 31 -17.11 -24.98 17.13
C GLY A 31 -18.12 -23.99 16.58
N SER A 32 -19.26 -24.48 16.08
CA SER A 32 -20.60 -23.84 15.91
C SER A 32 -20.69 -22.37 15.48
N HIS A 33 -19.65 -21.74 15.04
CA HIS A 33 -19.76 -20.48 14.31
C HIS A 33 -20.25 -20.79 12.90
N LYS A 34 -21.56 -20.63 12.69
CA LYS A 34 -22.15 -20.54 11.35
C LYS A 34 -21.16 -19.78 10.48
N PRO A 35 -20.72 -20.35 9.35
CA PRO A 35 -19.76 -19.68 8.50
C PRO A 35 -20.29 -18.28 8.22
N ARG A 36 -19.51 -17.24 8.54
CA ARG A 36 -19.94 -15.86 8.29
C ARG A 36 -20.35 -15.81 6.82
N TRP A 37 -21.54 -15.25 6.53
CA TRP A 37 -22.16 -15.21 5.20
C TRP A 37 -21.16 -14.77 4.10
N TRP A 38 -20.20 -13.88 4.39
CA TRP A 38 -19.18 -13.41 3.46
C TRP A 38 -18.14 -14.50 3.12
N ARG A 39 -17.83 -15.48 4.02
CA ARG A 39 -16.96 -16.63 3.69
C ARG A 39 -17.63 -17.55 2.69
N MET A 40 -18.94 -17.73 2.79
CA MET A 40 -19.72 -18.44 1.78
C MET A 40 -19.72 -17.68 0.46
N TRP A 41 -19.89 -16.35 0.51
CA TRP A 41 -19.84 -15.49 -0.68
C TRP A 41 -18.48 -15.60 -1.39
N TRP A 42 -17.40 -15.53 -0.66
CA TRP A 42 -16.05 -15.69 -1.21
C TRP A 42 -15.83 -17.06 -1.84
N HIS A 43 -16.28 -18.11 -1.18
CA HIS A 43 -16.23 -19.47 -1.71
C HIS A 43 -17.00 -19.61 -3.03
N TYR A 44 -18.25 -19.11 -3.09
CA TYR A 44 -19.07 -19.12 -4.31
C TYR A 44 -18.45 -18.24 -5.40
N LEU A 45 -17.95 -17.05 -5.07
CA LEU A 45 -17.25 -16.20 -6.03
C LEU A 45 -16.04 -16.92 -6.64
N ALA A 46 -15.26 -17.61 -5.81
CA ALA A 46 -14.12 -18.39 -6.29
C ALA A 46 -14.56 -19.56 -7.20
N LEU A 47 -15.69 -20.19 -6.94
CA LEU A 47 -16.27 -21.21 -7.81
C LEU A 47 -16.74 -20.62 -9.15
N ILE A 48 -17.45 -19.48 -9.11
CA ILE A 48 -17.94 -18.79 -10.31
C ILE A 48 -16.78 -18.33 -11.19
N CYS A 49 -15.76 -17.69 -10.62
CA CYS A 49 -14.59 -17.22 -11.38
C CYS A 49 -13.76 -18.36 -11.98
N THR A 50 -13.86 -19.56 -11.42
CA THR A 50 -13.10 -20.75 -11.86
C THR A 50 -13.99 -21.90 -12.35
N PHE A 51 -15.21 -21.62 -12.83
CA PHE A 51 -16.15 -22.63 -13.33
C PHE A 51 -15.57 -23.49 -14.46
N TRP A 52 -14.69 -22.89 -15.28
CA TRP A 52 -13.98 -23.54 -16.39
C TRP A 52 -12.95 -24.59 -15.95
N ALA A 53 -12.59 -24.66 -14.65
CA ALA A 53 -11.65 -25.63 -14.09
C ALA A 53 -12.35 -26.58 -13.11
N PRO A 54 -13.03 -27.64 -13.60
CA PRO A 54 -13.74 -28.59 -12.75
C PRO A 54 -12.77 -29.42 -11.88
N ALA A 55 -13.29 -29.96 -10.77
CA ALA A 55 -12.47 -30.69 -9.80
C ALA A 55 -11.65 -31.86 -10.38
N PRO A 56 -12.15 -32.66 -11.37
CA PRO A 56 -11.36 -33.72 -11.99
C PRO A 56 -10.15 -33.19 -12.75
N LEU A 57 -10.31 -32.07 -13.48
CA LEU A 57 -9.21 -31.45 -14.23
C LEU A 57 -8.10 -30.96 -13.30
N LEU A 58 -8.46 -30.33 -12.16
CA LEU A 58 -7.50 -29.87 -11.16
C LEU A 58 -6.78 -31.04 -10.49
N SER A 59 -7.43 -32.18 -10.32
CA SER A 59 -6.79 -33.38 -9.75
C SER A 59 -5.76 -33.99 -10.71
N LEU A 60 -5.98 -33.91 -12.04
CA LEU A 60 -5.00 -34.35 -13.05
C LEU A 60 -3.71 -33.49 -13.04
N ILE A 61 -3.83 -32.19 -12.69
CA ILE A 61 -2.70 -31.26 -12.58
C ILE A 61 -1.92 -31.46 -11.24
N GLY A 62 -2.30 -32.44 -10.41
CA GLY A 62 -1.62 -32.71 -9.14
C GLY A 62 -2.28 -32.02 -7.90
N LEU A 63 -3.45 -31.39 -8.04
CA LEU A 63 -4.18 -30.79 -6.93
C LEU A 63 -5.16 -31.79 -6.31
N HIS A 64 -4.64 -32.79 -5.60
CA HIS A 64 -5.44 -33.95 -5.18
C HIS A 64 -6.43 -33.65 -4.04
N THR A 65 -6.08 -32.77 -3.09
CA THR A 65 -6.94 -32.48 -1.93
C THR A 65 -7.95 -31.37 -2.20
N ALA A 66 -9.14 -31.45 -1.58
CA ALA A 66 -10.17 -30.42 -1.70
C ALA A 66 -9.68 -29.04 -1.24
N ALA A 67 -8.91 -29.00 -0.15
CA ALA A 67 -8.33 -27.77 0.39
C ALA A 67 -7.34 -27.11 -0.59
N VAL A 68 -6.48 -27.88 -1.26
CA VAL A 68 -5.52 -27.38 -2.24
C VAL A 68 -6.23 -26.85 -3.50
N ARG A 69 -7.28 -27.57 -3.96
CA ARG A 69 -8.12 -27.07 -5.08
C ARG A 69 -8.82 -25.77 -4.74
N GLN A 70 -9.38 -25.66 -3.54
CA GLN A 70 -10.00 -24.42 -3.08
C GLN A 70 -8.98 -23.27 -2.99
N ALA A 71 -7.82 -23.51 -2.41
CA ALA A 71 -6.74 -22.53 -2.34
C ALA A 71 -6.29 -22.02 -3.72
N TRP A 72 -6.20 -22.94 -4.70
CA TRP A 72 -5.91 -22.59 -6.09
C TRP A 72 -7.01 -21.69 -6.69
N ARG A 73 -8.30 -22.04 -6.48
CA ARG A 73 -9.44 -21.25 -6.97
C ARG A 73 -9.43 -19.83 -6.37
N GLU A 74 -9.23 -19.71 -5.07
CA GLU A 74 -9.13 -18.41 -4.38
C GLU A 74 -7.99 -17.55 -4.94
N LYS A 75 -6.82 -18.16 -5.20
CA LYS A 75 -5.68 -17.47 -5.80
C LYS A 75 -5.98 -16.96 -7.20
N ILE A 76 -6.59 -17.78 -8.06
CA ILE A 76 -6.98 -17.38 -9.42
C ILE A 76 -8.02 -16.26 -9.37
N THR A 77 -9.00 -16.35 -8.47
CA THR A 77 -10.02 -15.30 -8.28
C THR A 77 -9.41 -13.95 -7.88
N LEU A 78 -8.43 -13.95 -6.97
CA LEU A 78 -7.71 -12.73 -6.61
C LEU A 78 -6.93 -12.13 -7.80
N VAL A 79 -6.30 -12.97 -8.60
CA VAL A 79 -5.60 -12.53 -9.82
C VAL A 79 -6.61 -11.95 -10.83
N LEU A 80 -7.74 -12.63 -11.08
CA LEU A 80 -8.77 -12.15 -11.97
C LEU A 80 -9.37 -10.82 -11.50
N LEU A 81 -9.62 -10.67 -10.20
CA LEU A 81 -10.11 -9.42 -9.61
C LEU A 81 -9.09 -8.28 -9.81
N SER A 82 -7.81 -8.55 -9.56
CA SER A 82 -6.74 -7.56 -9.79
C SER A 82 -6.64 -7.18 -11.28
N CYS A 83 -6.69 -8.16 -12.19
CA CYS A 83 -6.68 -7.92 -13.63
C CYS A 83 -7.92 -7.14 -14.09
N SER A 84 -9.11 -7.44 -13.53
CA SER A 84 -10.34 -6.72 -13.85
C SER A 84 -10.27 -5.25 -13.41
N LEU A 85 -9.87 -4.99 -12.17
CA LEU A 85 -9.66 -3.62 -11.68
C LEU A 85 -8.61 -2.89 -12.51
N GLY A 86 -7.53 -3.56 -12.83
CA GLY A 86 -6.49 -3.02 -13.69
C GLY A 86 -6.99 -2.72 -15.11
N GLY A 87 -7.79 -3.62 -15.68
CA GLY A 87 -8.44 -3.44 -16.99
C GLY A 87 -9.37 -2.21 -17.01
N ILE A 88 -10.15 -2.01 -15.95
CA ILE A 88 -11.02 -0.84 -15.82
C ILE A 88 -10.19 0.45 -15.80
N ILE A 89 -9.11 0.48 -15.03
CA ILE A 89 -8.24 1.66 -14.95
C ILE A 89 -7.56 1.91 -16.30
N ALA A 90 -7.02 0.87 -16.94
CA ALA A 90 -6.41 0.97 -18.26
C ALA A 90 -7.41 1.46 -19.32
N PHE A 91 -8.66 0.99 -19.24
CA PHE A 91 -9.72 1.47 -20.12
C PHE A 91 -10.04 2.96 -19.89
N ILE A 92 -10.19 3.39 -18.63
CA ILE A 92 -10.49 4.80 -18.29
C ILE A 92 -9.34 5.72 -18.72
N THR A 93 -8.09 5.28 -18.57
CA THR A 93 -6.92 6.13 -18.85
C THR A 93 -6.52 6.18 -20.33
N VAL A 94 -6.66 5.08 -21.06
CA VAL A 94 -6.18 4.96 -22.45
C VAL A 94 -7.32 4.59 -23.40
N GLY A 95 -8.18 3.63 -23.01
CA GLY A 95 -9.23 3.08 -23.87
C GLY A 95 -10.39 4.05 -24.09
N LEU A 96 -10.79 4.78 -23.05
CA LEU A 96 -11.95 5.66 -23.09
C LEU A 96 -11.78 6.75 -24.14
N GLN A 97 -10.61 7.39 -24.16
CA GLN A 97 -10.29 8.40 -25.15
C GLN A 97 -10.33 7.85 -26.59
N ARG A 98 -9.72 6.68 -26.80
CA ARG A 98 -9.74 6.03 -28.13
C ARG A 98 -11.13 5.63 -28.60
N THR A 99 -11.98 5.14 -27.68
CA THR A 99 -13.35 4.69 -28.03
C THR A 99 -14.33 5.85 -28.25
N LEU A 100 -14.18 6.94 -27.50
CA LEU A 100 -15.10 8.09 -27.59
C LEU A 100 -14.64 9.15 -28.58
N CYS A 101 -13.33 9.30 -28.81
CA CYS A 101 -12.81 10.27 -29.78
C CYS A 101 -12.71 9.71 -31.21
N GLY A 102 -12.77 8.37 -31.40
CA GLY A 102 -12.67 7.73 -32.73
C GLY A 102 -11.47 8.19 -33.53
N ASP A 103 -11.65 8.35 -34.84
CA ASP A 103 -10.62 8.79 -35.79
C ASP A 103 -10.04 10.19 -35.52
N GLN A 104 -10.73 10.99 -34.68
CA GLN A 104 -10.23 12.31 -34.29
C GLN A 104 -9.00 12.23 -33.36
N ALA A 105 -8.80 11.10 -32.68
CA ALA A 105 -7.61 10.89 -31.86
C ALA A 105 -6.33 10.66 -32.70
N GLU A 106 -6.47 10.28 -33.97
CA GLU A 106 -5.35 10.07 -34.91
C GLU A 106 -5.08 11.29 -35.80
N GLY A 107 -6.03 12.26 -35.87
CA GLY A 107 -5.94 13.42 -36.75
C GLY A 107 -5.15 14.57 -36.14
N VAL A 108 -3.88 14.66 -36.43
CA VAL A 108 -3.20 15.96 -36.28
C VAL A 108 -3.73 16.86 -37.37
N PHE A 109 -4.56 17.84 -36.97
CA PHE A 109 -5.09 18.82 -37.89
C PHE A 109 -4.11 20.00 -38.02
N VAL A 110 -3.83 20.38 -39.25
CA VAL A 110 -3.17 21.68 -39.56
C VAL A 110 -4.25 22.76 -39.57
N ASN A 111 -4.28 23.59 -38.54
CA ASN A 111 -5.24 24.70 -38.49
C ASN A 111 -4.94 25.73 -39.57
N VAL A 112 -5.93 26.14 -40.32
CA VAL A 112 -5.88 27.14 -41.41
C VAL A 112 -5.11 28.40 -41.01
N LYS A 113 -5.35 28.93 -39.82
CA LYS A 113 -4.71 30.17 -39.30
C LYS A 113 -3.21 30.01 -38.95
N ARG A 114 -2.72 28.77 -38.85
CA ARG A 114 -1.34 28.49 -38.44
C ARG A 114 -0.49 27.71 -39.45
N ALA A 115 -1.07 27.42 -40.58
CA ALA A 115 -0.51 26.52 -41.60
C ALA A 115 0.38 27.18 -42.63
N SER A 116 1.33 28.02 -42.19
CA SER A 116 2.33 28.56 -43.14
C SER A 116 3.18 27.40 -43.72
N GLY A 117 3.18 27.29 -45.06
CA GLY A 117 3.95 26.27 -45.78
C GLY A 117 3.21 24.97 -46.06
N TYR A 118 1.90 24.90 -45.82
CA TYR A 118 1.03 23.77 -46.16
C TYR A 118 -0.15 24.23 -47.03
N VAL A 119 -0.63 23.32 -47.87
CA VAL A 119 -1.86 23.53 -48.68
C VAL A 119 -2.74 22.30 -48.59
N GLY A 120 -4.04 22.45 -48.67
CA GLY A 120 -5.02 21.37 -48.67
C GLY A 120 -5.34 20.94 -50.11
N VAL A 121 -5.26 19.65 -50.41
CA VAL A 121 -5.80 19.07 -51.62
C VAL A 121 -6.73 17.91 -51.24
N LEU A 122 -8.01 18.05 -51.56
CA LEU A 122 -9.08 17.11 -51.16
C LEU A 122 -9.06 16.80 -49.66
N GLY A 123 -8.80 17.84 -48.86
CA GLY A 123 -8.78 17.80 -47.42
C GLY A 123 -7.53 17.22 -46.78
N GLU A 124 -6.58 16.73 -47.54
CA GLU A 124 -5.27 16.25 -47.09
C GLU A 124 -4.24 17.39 -47.11
N ALA A 125 -3.35 17.45 -46.13
CA ALA A 125 -2.32 18.45 -46.06
C ALA A 125 -1.06 18.08 -46.85
N TYR A 126 -0.58 18.96 -47.67
CA TYR A 126 0.65 18.86 -48.47
C TYR A 126 1.63 19.96 -48.10
N SER A 127 2.89 19.63 -47.93
CA SER A 127 3.95 20.63 -47.70
C SER A 127 4.39 21.27 -49.01
N THR A 128 4.49 22.59 -49.01
CA THR A 128 4.94 23.40 -50.16
C THR A 128 6.44 23.66 -50.16
N ALA A 129 7.21 23.16 -49.23
CA ALA A 129 8.64 23.44 -49.04
C ALA A 129 9.52 23.06 -50.26
N ASN A 130 9.12 22.07 -51.05
CA ASN A 130 9.86 21.59 -52.22
C ASN A 130 9.01 21.72 -53.50
N SER A 131 7.95 22.52 -53.49
CA SER A 131 7.02 22.63 -54.57
C SER A 131 7.66 23.27 -55.81
N LYS A 132 7.37 22.74 -57.01
CA LYS A 132 7.80 23.20 -58.34
C LYS A 132 6.54 23.45 -59.17
N PHE A 133 6.04 24.66 -59.18
CA PHE A 133 4.91 25.01 -60.02
C PHE A 133 5.37 25.58 -61.35
N PRO A 134 4.76 25.19 -62.50
CA PRO A 134 5.21 25.58 -63.85
C PRO A 134 4.93 27.07 -64.18
N GLU A 135 4.02 27.73 -63.49
CA GLU A 135 3.69 29.15 -63.70
C GLU A 135 3.80 29.96 -62.42
N ALA A 136 4.52 31.11 -62.48
CA ALA A 136 4.74 32.00 -61.34
C ALA A 136 3.44 32.52 -60.73
N PHE A 137 2.42 32.84 -61.52
CA PHE A 137 1.12 33.34 -61.10
C PHE A 137 0.38 32.28 -60.20
N ILE A 138 0.46 31.03 -60.55
CA ILE A 138 -0.21 29.96 -59.76
C ILE A 138 0.55 29.69 -58.46
N TYR A 139 1.88 29.79 -58.53
CA TYR A 139 2.71 29.67 -57.30
C TYR A 139 2.37 30.77 -56.30
N ASP A 140 2.21 32.02 -56.72
CA ASP A 140 1.86 33.13 -55.83
C ASP A 140 0.44 32.94 -55.25
N GLN A 141 -0.52 32.53 -56.07
CA GLN A 141 -1.90 32.23 -55.64
C GLN A 141 -1.90 31.08 -54.58
N ILE A 142 -1.22 30.02 -54.83
CA ILE A 142 -1.14 28.88 -53.84
C ILE A 142 -0.43 29.32 -52.56
N ARG A 143 0.60 30.16 -52.67
CA ARG A 143 1.33 30.68 -51.49
C ARG A 143 0.48 31.65 -50.66
N GLU A 144 -0.31 32.51 -51.30
CA GLU A 144 -1.24 33.41 -50.64
C GLU A 144 -2.36 32.66 -49.91
N HIS A 145 -2.75 31.47 -50.42
CA HIS A 145 -3.75 30.61 -49.82
C HIS A 145 -3.16 29.48 -48.95
N SER A 146 -2.02 29.74 -48.38
CA SER A 146 -1.36 28.80 -47.47
C SER A 146 -2.31 28.38 -46.31
N GLY A 147 -2.48 27.08 -46.16
CA GLY A 147 -3.43 26.53 -45.19
C GLY A 147 -4.86 26.29 -45.68
N LEU A 148 -5.22 26.83 -46.85
CA LEU A 148 -6.53 26.66 -47.46
C LEU A 148 -6.55 25.51 -48.46
N ASP A 149 -7.78 25.16 -48.84
CA ASP A 149 -8.01 24.16 -49.89
C ASP A 149 -7.73 24.79 -51.29
N VAL A 150 -6.81 24.16 -51.99
CA VAL A 150 -6.44 24.55 -53.36
C VAL A 150 -6.92 23.49 -54.39
N SER A 151 -7.76 22.54 -53.98
CA SER A 151 -8.31 21.50 -54.86
C SER A 151 -9.00 22.08 -56.10
N GLN A 152 -9.62 23.27 -55.99
CA GLN A 152 -10.36 23.96 -57.03
C GLN A 152 -9.48 24.48 -58.18
N PHE A 153 -8.18 24.46 -58.05
CA PHE A 153 -7.23 24.88 -59.13
C PHE A 153 -6.87 23.68 -60.05
N PHE A 154 -7.24 22.45 -59.70
CA PHE A 154 -6.85 21.24 -60.40
C PHE A 154 -8.06 20.61 -61.12
N GLU A 155 -7.83 20.10 -62.34
CA GLU A 155 -8.77 19.21 -63.05
C GLU A 155 -8.44 17.75 -62.67
N PHE A 156 -9.40 17.06 -62.02
CA PHE A 156 -9.28 15.67 -61.67
C PHE A 156 -9.96 14.73 -62.67
N SER A 157 -9.39 13.57 -62.95
CA SER A 157 -10.00 12.55 -63.80
C SER A 157 -11.30 12.04 -63.19
N GLU A 158 -12.28 11.67 -64.01
CA GLU A 158 -13.57 11.12 -63.53
C GLU A 158 -13.41 9.86 -62.71
N ASP A 159 -12.34 9.07 -62.95
CA ASP A 159 -12.03 7.86 -62.18
C ASP A 159 -11.54 8.17 -60.73
N ALA A 160 -11.13 9.35 -60.45
CA ALA A 160 -10.69 9.77 -59.12
C ALA A 160 -11.81 9.70 -58.06
N PHE A 161 -13.05 9.73 -58.47
CA PHE A 161 -14.24 9.82 -57.56
C PHE A 161 -15.21 8.65 -57.75
N PRO A 162 -14.85 7.42 -57.34
CA PRO A 162 -15.72 6.25 -57.54
C PRO A 162 -17.09 6.37 -56.86
N ALA A 163 -17.21 7.12 -55.76
CA ALA A 163 -18.49 7.36 -55.09
C ALA A 163 -19.47 8.21 -55.91
N CYS A 164 -19.01 8.89 -56.97
CA CYS A 164 -19.82 9.73 -57.84
C CYS A 164 -20.37 8.98 -59.09
N LYS A 165 -19.84 7.76 -59.44
CA LYS A 165 -20.20 7.05 -60.66
C LYS A 165 -21.68 6.66 -60.79
N ASN A 166 -22.37 6.46 -59.67
CA ASN A 166 -23.76 6.01 -59.68
C ASN A 166 -24.78 7.11 -59.32
N ILE A 167 -24.35 8.39 -59.34
CA ILE A 167 -25.19 9.50 -58.90
C ILE A 167 -25.53 10.36 -60.14
N ASN A 168 -26.82 10.43 -60.44
CA ASN A 168 -27.34 11.16 -61.60
C ASN A 168 -27.73 12.59 -61.23
N THR A 169 -26.81 13.31 -60.53
CA THR A 169 -26.99 14.74 -60.16
C THR A 169 -25.84 15.54 -60.72
N THR A 170 -26.03 16.88 -60.78
CA THR A 170 -25.04 17.81 -61.33
C THR A 170 -23.74 17.88 -60.55
N VAL A 171 -23.76 17.54 -59.24
CA VAL A 171 -22.55 17.53 -58.41
C VAL A 171 -21.56 16.44 -58.84
N ALA A 172 -21.99 15.44 -59.60
CA ALA A 172 -21.13 14.38 -60.14
C ALA A 172 -20.49 14.74 -61.52
N LYS A 173 -20.91 15.82 -62.17
CA LYS A 173 -20.42 16.25 -63.52
C LYS A 173 -19.07 17.02 -63.41
N PRO A 174 -18.23 17.04 -64.45
CA PRO A 174 -17.01 17.82 -64.49
C PRO A 174 -17.24 19.31 -64.17
N LEU A 175 -16.30 19.91 -63.45
CA LEU A 175 -16.34 21.32 -63.02
C LEU A 175 -15.22 22.09 -63.69
N ASP A 176 -15.49 23.37 -63.97
CA ASP A 176 -14.47 24.32 -64.36
C ASP A 176 -13.67 24.78 -63.10
N CYS A 177 -12.38 25.09 -63.28
CA CYS A 177 -11.58 25.62 -62.18
C CYS A 177 -11.98 27.05 -61.81
N ALA A 178 -11.85 27.37 -60.54
CA ALA A 178 -12.20 28.73 -60.03
C ALA A 178 -11.12 29.20 -59.05
N ASP A 179 -10.92 30.53 -58.96
CA ASP A 179 -10.11 31.11 -57.91
C ASP A 179 -10.87 31.15 -56.56
N ALA A 180 -10.23 31.65 -55.52
CA ALA A 180 -10.82 31.71 -54.18
C ALA A 180 -12.10 32.59 -54.12
N ASP A 181 -12.19 33.58 -55.05
CA ASP A 181 -13.35 34.46 -55.16
C ASP A 181 -14.46 33.85 -56.04
N GLY A 182 -14.29 32.67 -56.57
CA GLY A 182 -15.26 31.94 -57.39
C GLY A 182 -15.28 32.40 -58.86
N LYS A 183 -14.24 33.10 -59.38
CA LYS A 183 -14.11 33.48 -60.77
C LYS A 183 -13.45 32.36 -61.57
N LYS A 184 -14.02 32.04 -62.75
CA LYS A 184 -13.46 31.04 -63.64
C LYS A 184 -12.01 31.33 -64.03
N ILE A 185 -11.14 30.34 -63.86
CA ILE A 185 -9.73 30.37 -64.27
C ILE A 185 -9.44 29.15 -65.14
N ARG A 186 -8.29 29.19 -65.86
CA ARG A 186 -7.79 28.05 -66.60
C ARG A 186 -7.28 26.98 -65.60
N CYS A 187 -7.78 25.74 -65.71
CA CYS A 187 -7.32 24.64 -64.88
C CYS A 187 -5.84 24.34 -65.06
N LEU A 188 -5.16 23.99 -64.04
CA LEU A 188 -3.92 23.26 -64.13
C LEU A 188 -4.18 21.88 -64.77
N ASP A 189 -3.24 21.38 -65.64
CA ASP A 189 -3.41 20.15 -66.42
C ASP A 189 -3.91 19.00 -65.56
N LYS A 190 -4.55 18.00 -66.25
CA LYS A 190 -5.16 16.82 -65.60
C LYS A 190 -4.20 16.09 -64.69
N LEU A 191 -4.32 16.33 -63.40
CA LEU A 191 -3.49 15.72 -62.38
C LEU A 191 -4.12 14.40 -61.87
N ARG A 192 -3.28 13.38 -61.71
CA ARG A 192 -3.64 12.22 -60.92
C ARG A 192 -3.21 12.48 -59.49
N ILE A 193 -4.12 12.20 -58.57
CA ILE A 193 -3.87 12.38 -57.11
C ILE A 193 -2.57 11.66 -56.67
N ASP A 194 -2.24 10.54 -57.32
CA ASP A 194 -1.07 9.70 -57.02
C ASP A 194 0.26 10.37 -57.45
N ASN A 195 0.21 11.39 -58.28
CA ASN A 195 1.40 11.98 -58.91
C ASN A 195 1.71 13.42 -58.39
N LEU A 196 1.01 13.92 -57.39
CA LEU A 196 1.19 15.29 -56.82
C LEU A 196 2.61 15.51 -56.28
N GLU A 197 3.26 14.45 -55.77
CA GLU A 197 4.63 14.53 -55.26
C GLU A 197 5.64 14.54 -56.39
N SER A 198 5.46 13.74 -57.44
CA SER A 198 6.38 13.69 -58.59
C SER A 198 6.29 14.91 -59.50
N ASP A 199 5.07 15.35 -59.78
CA ASP A 199 4.82 16.38 -60.81
C ASP A 199 4.92 17.81 -60.23
N LEU A 200 4.47 18.03 -58.97
CA LEU A 200 4.44 19.36 -58.35
C LEU A 200 5.36 19.49 -57.16
N GLY A 201 6.00 18.41 -56.69
CA GLY A 201 6.82 18.42 -55.50
C GLY A 201 6.05 18.65 -54.19
N LEU A 202 4.72 18.42 -54.18
CA LEU A 202 3.87 18.52 -53.01
C LEU A 202 3.93 17.24 -52.20
N LYS A 203 4.70 17.26 -51.12
CA LYS A 203 4.85 16.11 -50.24
C LYS A 203 3.67 15.92 -49.32
N LYS A 204 2.94 14.81 -49.47
CA LYS A 204 1.85 14.46 -48.55
C LYS A 204 2.33 14.35 -47.10
N VAL A 205 1.68 15.05 -46.20
CA VAL A 205 1.89 14.99 -44.78
C VAL A 205 0.67 14.21 -44.20
N ASN A 206 0.88 13.23 -43.34
CA ASN A 206 -0.22 12.45 -42.75
C ASN A 206 -1.06 13.30 -41.78
N GLN A 207 -1.63 14.39 -42.30
CA GLN A 207 -2.43 15.37 -41.58
C GLN A 207 -3.54 15.87 -42.47
N HIS A 208 -4.68 16.24 -41.86
CA HIS A 208 -5.81 16.84 -42.56
C HIS A 208 -5.84 18.35 -42.33
N ILE A 209 -6.42 19.10 -43.26
CA ILE A 209 -6.67 20.54 -43.02
C ILE A 209 -7.86 20.66 -42.08
N GLY A 210 -7.66 21.38 -40.98
CA GLY A 210 -8.68 21.63 -39.95
C GLY A 210 -9.21 23.08 -39.99
N TYR A 211 -10.51 23.20 -40.07
CA TYR A 211 -11.24 24.50 -40.04
C TYR A 211 -11.91 24.65 -38.69
N ASP A 212 -11.76 25.81 -38.04
CA ASP A 212 -12.57 26.20 -36.90
C ASP A 212 -13.95 26.70 -37.37
N TRP A 213 -14.98 26.60 -36.54
CA TRP A 213 -16.31 27.07 -36.89
C TRP A 213 -16.34 28.56 -37.31
N GLU A 214 -15.49 29.38 -36.69
CA GLU A 214 -15.32 30.79 -37.02
C GLU A 214 -14.82 30.99 -38.45
N ASP A 215 -13.98 30.10 -38.96
CA ASP A 215 -13.44 30.20 -40.32
C ASP A 215 -14.51 29.88 -41.37
N LEU A 216 -15.49 29.05 -41.03
CA LEU A 216 -16.62 28.70 -41.90
C LEU A 216 -17.65 29.83 -41.96
N VAL A 217 -17.85 30.54 -40.85
CA VAL A 217 -18.81 31.65 -40.78
C VAL A 217 -18.23 32.95 -41.39
N ASN A 218 -16.97 33.28 -41.06
CA ASN A 218 -16.36 34.55 -41.46
C ASN A 218 -15.49 34.47 -42.73
N GLY A 219 -15.35 33.23 -43.29
CA GLY A 219 -14.54 33.00 -44.48
C GLY A 219 -15.18 33.57 -45.75
N THR A 220 -14.35 34.05 -46.69
CA THR A 220 -14.80 34.57 -48.01
C THR A 220 -15.24 33.48 -48.98
N GLY A 221 -14.88 32.20 -48.67
CA GLY A 221 -15.23 31.03 -49.50
C GLY A 221 -16.63 30.48 -49.26
N LYS A 222 -17.21 29.82 -50.26
CA LYS A 222 -18.50 29.10 -50.17
C LYS A 222 -18.26 27.71 -49.56
N LEU A 223 -17.97 27.71 -48.23
CA LEU A 223 -17.69 26.52 -47.45
C LEU A 223 -18.92 26.10 -46.64
N LEU A 224 -19.16 24.80 -46.52
CA LEU A 224 -20.17 24.27 -45.62
C LEU A 224 -19.71 22.94 -45.03
N ALA A 225 -20.19 22.61 -43.86
CA ALA A 225 -19.88 21.32 -43.20
C ALA A 225 -21.01 20.28 -43.37
N ILE A 226 -20.65 19.06 -43.69
CA ILE A 226 -21.55 17.86 -43.66
C ILE A 226 -20.85 16.73 -42.89
N ASP A 227 -21.45 16.25 -41.83
CA ASP A 227 -20.89 15.19 -40.95
C ASP A 227 -19.45 15.46 -40.51
N GLY A 228 -19.11 16.71 -40.21
CA GLY A 228 -17.76 17.13 -39.81
C GLY A 228 -16.76 17.31 -40.95
N TYR A 229 -17.11 17.05 -42.21
CA TYR A 229 -16.32 17.35 -43.40
C TYR A 229 -16.65 18.74 -43.93
N VAL A 230 -15.63 19.54 -44.14
CA VAL A 230 -15.76 20.85 -44.77
C VAL A 230 -15.69 20.66 -46.29
N LEU A 231 -16.69 21.17 -46.99
CA LEU A 231 -16.84 21.06 -48.43
C LEU A 231 -16.76 22.44 -49.07
N ASN A 232 -16.01 22.54 -50.16
CA ASN A 232 -15.82 23.77 -50.92
C ASN A 232 -16.65 23.78 -52.20
N PHE A 233 -17.60 24.66 -52.29
CA PHE A 233 -18.51 24.81 -53.43
C PHE A 233 -18.21 26.01 -54.36
N ASN A 234 -17.05 26.66 -54.20
CA ASN A 234 -16.67 27.78 -55.06
C ASN A 234 -16.64 27.40 -56.53
N ALA A 235 -15.97 26.33 -56.90
CA ALA A 235 -15.90 25.82 -58.27
C ALA A 235 -17.27 25.42 -58.83
N TYR A 236 -18.12 24.78 -58.00
CA TYR A 236 -19.47 24.40 -58.39
C TYR A 236 -20.35 25.59 -58.71
N LEU A 237 -20.37 26.59 -57.84
CA LEU A 237 -21.19 27.79 -58.06
C LEU A 237 -20.65 28.71 -59.16
N ALA A 238 -19.37 28.67 -59.47
CA ALA A 238 -18.74 29.33 -60.61
C ALA A 238 -19.12 28.66 -61.96
N THR A 239 -19.17 27.32 -61.97
CA THR A 239 -19.54 26.55 -63.18
C THR A 239 -21.04 26.67 -63.47
N TYR A 240 -21.88 26.50 -62.49
CA TYR A 240 -23.36 26.54 -62.59
C TYR A 240 -23.92 27.84 -62.00
N THR A 241 -23.87 28.92 -62.75
CA THR A 241 -24.33 30.26 -62.32
C THR A 241 -25.87 30.35 -62.11
N LYS A 242 -26.67 29.53 -62.82
CA LYS A 242 -28.12 29.51 -62.73
C LYS A 242 -28.60 28.26 -61.98
N PRO A 243 -29.73 28.35 -61.23
CA PRO A 243 -30.34 27.21 -60.59
C PRO A 243 -30.75 26.12 -61.62
N ILE A 244 -30.49 24.85 -61.27
CA ILE A 244 -30.76 23.74 -62.15
C ILE A 244 -32.15 23.19 -61.83
N PRO A 245 -33.04 23.19 -62.78
CA PRO A 245 -34.41 22.69 -62.55
C PRO A 245 -34.36 21.18 -62.29
N ASN A 246 -35.07 20.74 -61.26
CA ASN A 246 -35.25 19.32 -60.85
C ASN A 246 -34.02 18.66 -60.23
N ASP A 247 -32.99 19.39 -59.84
CA ASP A 247 -31.88 18.83 -59.05
C ASP A 247 -32.05 19.20 -57.56
N PRO A 248 -32.41 18.22 -56.68
CA PRO A 248 -32.62 18.52 -55.28
C PRO A 248 -31.31 18.90 -54.54
N VAL A 249 -30.16 18.40 -55.00
CA VAL A 249 -28.83 18.70 -54.41
C VAL A 249 -28.44 20.13 -54.64
N ASP A 250 -28.57 20.61 -55.92
CA ASP A 250 -28.32 22.01 -56.31
C ASP A 250 -29.24 22.95 -55.50
N LYS A 251 -30.53 22.59 -55.35
CA LYS A 251 -31.48 23.37 -54.57
C LYS A 251 -31.06 23.50 -53.08
N VAL A 252 -30.57 22.45 -52.45
CA VAL A 252 -30.12 22.51 -51.06
C VAL A 252 -28.85 23.38 -50.94
N ILE A 253 -27.89 23.24 -51.86
CA ILE A 253 -26.64 24.00 -51.86
C ILE A 253 -26.96 25.52 -52.01
N ARG A 254 -27.81 25.91 -52.98
CA ARG A 254 -28.16 27.30 -53.22
C ARG A 254 -29.00 27.91 -52.12
N ASN A 255 -29.91 27.15 -51.56
CA ASN A 255 -30.72 27.60 -50.41
C ASN A 255 -29.81 27.88 -49.22
N PHE A 256 -28.75 27.09 -48.99
CA PHE A 256 -27.81 27.30 -47.91
C PHE A 256 -27.03 28.61 -48.11
N PHE A 257 -26.55 28.90 -49.31
CA PHE A 257 -25.74 30.10 -49.60
C PHE A 257 -26.59 31.33 -50.02
N SER A 258 -27.92 31.24 -49.94
CA SER A 258 -28.81 32.40 -50.28
C SER A 258 -28.75 33.43 -49.15
N PRO A 259 -28.62 34.75 -49.48
CA PRO A 259 -28.63 35.81 -48.48
C PRO A 259 -29.91 35.92 -47.66
N SER A 260 -31.04 35.35 -48.20
CA SER A 260 -32.32 35.32 -47.52
C SER A 260 -32.54 34.06 -46.66
N SER A 261 -31.55 33.19 -46.55
CA SER A 261 -31.67 31.96 -45.75
C SER A 261 -31.49 32.28 -44.29
N ASN A 262 -32.39 31.69 -43.46
CA ASN A 262 -32.23 31.68 -41.98
C ASN A 262 -31.00 30.88 -41.49
N TYR A 263 -30.12 30.45 -42.39
CA TYR A 263 -28.97 29.56 -42.12
C TYR A 263 -27.62 30.31 -42.23
N THR A 264 -27.62 31.62 -42.40
CA THR A 264 -26.41 32.44 -42.52
C THR A 264 -25.47 32.34 -41.30
N ASP A 265 -26.03 32.04 -40.11
CA ASP A 265 -25.28 31.84 -38.89
C ASP A 265 -24.94 30.36 -38.61
N MET A 266 -25.41 29.43 -39.47
CA MET A 266 -25.18 27.98 -39.32
C MET A 266 -24.26 27.45 -40.42
N SER A 267 -23.05 27.06 -40.09
CA SER A 267 -22.10 26.45 -41.02
C SER A 267 -22.31 24.97 -41.26
N ASP A 268 -23.19 24.32 -40.49
CA ASP A 268 -23.49 22.87 -40.59
C ASP A 268 -24.77 22.60 -41.40
N ALA A 269 -24.59 22.00 -42.57
CA ALA A 269 -25.67 21.65 -43.51
C ALA A 269 -26.12 20.18 -43.39
N THR A 270 -25.52 19.38 -42.44
CA THR A 270 -25.77 17.92 -42.31
C THR A 270 -27.27 17.59 -42.28
N ARG A 271 -28.04 18.33 -41.50
CA ARG A 271 -29.50 18.11 -41.38
C ARG A 271 -30.24 18.36 -42.69
N LEU A 272 -29.84 19.40 -43.46
CA LEU A 272 -30.47 19.78 -44.71
C LEU A 272 -30.31 18.69 -45.78
N PHE A 273 -29.11 18.09 -45.85
CA PHE A 273 -28.83 16.99 -46.78
C PHE A 273 -29.45 15.64 -46.32
N THR A 274 -29.75 15.46 -45.04
CA THR A 274 -30.37 14.23 -44.57
C THR A 274 -31.88 14.15 -44.74
N ILE A 275 -32.56 15.29 -44.97
CA ILE A 275 -34.03 15.37 -45.14
C ILE A 275 -34.46 14.74 -46.47
N ASP A 276 -33.78 15.04 -47.57
CA ASP A 276 -34.07 14.50 -48.88
C ASP A 276 -33.26 13.23 -49.14
N LYS A 277 -33.91 12.16 -49.65
CA LYS A 277 -33.22 10.89 -49.92
C LYS A 277 -32.16 11.01 -50.99
N LEU A 278 -32.42 11.74 -52.09
CA LEU A 278 -31.42 11.96 -53.15
C LEU A 278 -30.24 12.79 -52.69
N ALA A 279 -30.49 13.81 -51.86
CA ALA A 279 -29.42 14.61 -51.26
C ALA A 279 -28.57 13.77 -50.32
N ARG A 280 -29.20 12.89 -49.54
CA ARG A 280 -28.49 11.98 -48.62
C ARG A 280 -27.61 10.96 -49.37
N ASP A 281 -28.16 10.37 -50.45
CA ASP A 281 -27.41 9.43 -51.28
C ASP A 281 -26.25 10.07 -52.01
N ALA A 282 -26.27 11.42 -52.21
CA ALA A 282 -25.15 12.18 -52.77
C ALA A 282 -24.00 12.54 -51.77
N ILE A 283 -24.24 12.39 -50.45
CA ILE A 283 -23.25 12.76 -49.43
C ILE A 283 -21.85 12.08 -49.63
N PRO A 284 -21.78 10.77 -49.96
CA PRO A 284 -20.47 10.12 -50.18
C PRO A 284 -19.69 10.72 -51.35
N CYS A 285 -20.39 11.07 -52.45
CA CYS A 285 -19.78 11.76 -53.60
C CYS A 285 -19.33 13.17 -53.22
N LEU A 286 -20.16 13.94 -52.50
CA LEU A 286 -19.83 15.28 -52.02
C LEU A 286 -18.59 15.26 -51.14
N LYS A 287 -18.51 14.31 -50.20
CA LYS A 287 -17.35 14.16 -49.34
C LYS A 287 -16.10 13.79 -50.12
N GLN A 288 -16.18 12.97 -51.15
CA GLN A 288 -15.02 12.56 -51.90
C GLN A 288 -14.49 13.67 -52.85
N ARG A 289 -15.41 14.43 -53.44
CA ARG A 289 -15.08 15.38 -54.49
C ARG A 289 -14.86 16.80 -54.04
N TYR A 290 -15.62 17.28 -53.06
CA TYR A 290 -15.60 18.67 -52.61
C TYR A 290 -14.91 18.86 -51.25
N GLN A 291 -14.26 17.86 -50.70
CA GLN A 291 -13.63 17.93 -49.41
C GLN A 291 -12.50 18.97 -49.41
N ALA A 292 -12.66 20.00 -48.62
CA ALA A 292 -11.63 21.02 -48.33
C ALA A 292 -10.83 20.73 -47.06
N GLY A 293 -11.48 19.98 -46.13
CA GLY A 293 -10.88 19.65 -44.85
C GLY A 293 -11.90 19.04 -43.89
N ARG A 294 -11.59 19.10 -42.60
CA ARG A 294 -12.50 18.67 -41.54
C ARG A 294 -12.68 19.77 -40.51
N VAL A 295 -13.82 19.81 -39.86
CA VAL A 295 -14.06 20.75 -38.77
C VAL A 295 -13.23 20.31 -37.55
N ASN A 296 -12.44 21.21 -37.03
CA ASN A 296 -11.65 20.98 -35.82
C ASN A 296 -12.55 21.22 -34.59
N TYR A 297 -13.39 20.26 -34.26
CA TYR A 297 -14.24 20.31 -33.06
C TYR A 297 -14.06 19.03 -32.25
N LYS A 298 -14.14 19.20 -30.96
CA LYS A 298 -14.19 18.06 -30.04
C LYS A 298 -15.63 17.57 -29.96
N THR A 299 -15.86 16.28 -30.24
CA THR A 299 -17.16 15.65 -29.99
C THR A 299 -17.50 15.69 -28.51
N ALA A 300 -18.78 15.69 -28.16
CA ALA A 300 -19.23 15.62 -26.78
C ALA A 300 -18.61 14.42 -26.05
N GLY A 301 -18.46 13.28 -26.72
CA GLY A 301 -17.80 12.09 -26.18
C GLY A 301 -16.31 12.31 -25.89
N CYS A 302 -15.59 12.98 -26.82
CA CYS A 302 -14.17 13.31 -26.64
C CYS A 302 -13.96 14.31 -25.48
N PHE A 303 -14.81 15.34 -25.40
CA PHE A 303 -14.80 16.27 -24.28
C PHE A 303 -15.03 15.58 -22.94
N MET A 304 -15.99 14.65 -22.86
CA MET A 304 -16.24 13.87 -21.64
C MET A 304 -15.07 12.94 -21.28
N ALA A 305 -14.42 12.34 -22.27
CA ALA A 305 -13.23 11.51 -22.04
C ALA A 305 -12.08 12.33 -21.47
N ASP A 306 -11.79 13.49 -22.05
CA ASP A 306 -10.78 14.43 -21.54
C ASP A 306 -11.13 14.93 -20.13
N LEU A 307 -12.38 15.31 -19.91
CA LEU A 307 -12.87 15.78 -18.60
C LEU A 307 -12.67 14.70 -17.52
N ILE A 308 -13.04 13.45 -17.79
CA ILE A 308 -12.86 12.33 -16.85
C ILE A 308 -11.36 12.10 -16.59
N LEU A 309 -10.52 12.18 -17.62
CA LEU A 309 -9.08 12.03 -17.47
C LEU A 309 -8.49 13.14 -16.58
N TYR A 310 -8.82 14.41 -16.83
CA TYR A 310 -8.32 15.53 -16.03
C TYR A 310 -8.84 15.49 -14.59
N ILE A 311 -10.13 15.19 -14.38
CA ILE A 311 -10.70 15.06 -13.04
C ILE A 311 -9.99 13.92 -12.29
N SER A 312 -9.83 12.75 -12.91
CA SER A 312 -9.16 11.62 -12.27
C SER A 312 -7.71 11.96 -11.91
N LEU A 313 -7.01 12.67 -12.77
CA LEU A 313 -5.64 13.13 -12.54
C LEU A 313 -5.54 14.12 -11.38
N ILE A 314 -6.43 15.12 -11.34
CA ILE A 314 -6.52 16.11 -10.25
C ILE A 314 -6.84 15.43 -8.92
N VAL A 315 -7.76 14.47 -8.92
CA VAL A 315 -8.13 13.70 -7.71
C VAL A 315 -6.94 12.88 -7.20
N ILE A 316 -6.25 12.17 -8.10
CA ILE A 316 -5.07 11.37 -7.72
C ILE A 316 -3.97 12.27 -7.16
N LEU A 317 -3.65 13.37 -7.85
CA LEU A 317 -2.64 14.33 -7.40
C LEU A 317 -3.02 14.96 -6.06
N GLY A 318 -4.29 15.38 -5.92
CA GLY A 318 -4.84 15.92 -4.69
C GLY A 318 -4.73 14.96 -3.51
N LEU A 319 -5.04 13.67 -3.74
CA LEU A 319 -4.89 12.63 -2.71
C LEU A 319 -3.43 12.42 -2.31
N VAL A 320 -2.49 12.40 -3.26
CA VAL A 320 -1.05 12.28 -2.97
C VAL A 320 -0.56 13.48 -2.17
N PHE A 321 -0.94 14.69 -2.55
CA PHE A 321 -0.60 15.92 -1.81
C PHE A 321 -1.20 15.93 -0.41
N ALA A 322 -2.50 15.67 -0.28
CA ALA A 322 -3.18 15.62 1.01
C ALA A 322 -2.54 14.59 1.94
N ARG A 323 -2.22 13.40 1.41
CA ARG A 323 -1.53 12.34 2.17
C ARG A 323 -0.16 12.82 2.67
N THR A 324 0.62 13.47 1.82
CA THR A 324 1.95 13.98 2.18
C THR A 324 1.87 15.10 3.20
N ILE A 325 0.98 16.08 3.00
CA ILE A 325 0.79 17.20 3.93
C ILE A 325 0.34 16.70 5.31
N MET A 326 -0.63 15.78 5.35
CA MET A 326 -1.11 15.21 6.61
C MET A 326 -0.02 14.41 7.32
N ALA A 327 0.80 13.65 6.59
CA ALA A 327 1.92 12.90 7.16
C ALA A 327 2.97 13.84 7.76
N VAL A 328 3.33 14.92 7.05
CA VAL A 328 4.26 15.94 7.54
C VAL A 328 3.70 16.65 8.77
N TRP A 329 2.43 17.07 8.71
CA TRP A 329 1.77 17.69 9.86
C TRP A 329 1.78 16.79 11.10
N TYR A 330 1.46 15.50 10.95
CA TYR A 330 1.52 14.56 12.05
C TYR A 330 2.94 14.41 12.61
N ALA A 331 3.95 14.26 11.75
CA ALA A 331 5.32 14.09 12.17
C ALA A 331 5.84 15.29 12.99
N PHE A 332 5.47 16.52 12.62
CA PHE A 332 5.97 17.73 13.29
C PHE A 332 5.08 18.23 14.43
N VAL A 333 3.77 18.01 14.39
CA VAL A 333 2.82 18.58 15.36
C VAL A 333 2.13 17.48 16.17
N GLY A 334 1.49 16.52 15.50
CA GLY A 334 0.67 15.50 16.16
C GLY A 334 1.46 14.57 17.08
N SER A 335 2.66 14.17 16.64
CA SER A 335 3.51 13.23 17.37
C SER A 335 4.24 13.83 18.58
N ARG A 336 4.46 15.15 18.61
CA ARG A 336 5.18 15.82 19.72
C ARG A 336 4.50 15.60 21.08
N ARG A 337 3.16 15.66 21.11
CA ARG A 337 2.39 15.39 22.34
C ARG A 337 2.56 13.96 22.84
N LEU A 338 2.69 12.99 21.92
CA LEU A 338 2.86 11.59 22.28
C LEU A 338 4.27 11.31 22.82
N ALA A 339 5.29 11.90 22.19
CA ALA A 339 6.69 11.70 22.57
C ALA A 339 7.12 12.50 23.81
N SER A 340 6.35 13.54 24.22
CA SER A 340 6.70 14.37 25.38
C SER A 340 6.68 13.57 26.69
N THR A 341 7.50 14.00 27.63
CA THR A 341 7.52 13.43 28.99
C THR A 341 6.13 13.51 29.63
N PRO A 342 5.63 12.41 30.19
CA PRO A 342 4.34 12.42 30.86
C PRO A 342 4.38 13.41 32.05
N PRO A 343 3.28 14.13 32.34
CA PRO A 343 3.23 15.02 33.48
C PRO A 343 3.39 14.21 34.77
N PRO A 344 4.13 14.76 35.77
CA PRO A 344 4.34 14.09 37.04
C PRO A 344 3.00 13.72 37.69
N PRO A 345 2.93 12.60 38.43
CA PRO A 345 1.70 12.18 39.12
C PRO A 345 1.23 13.29 40.09
N GLY A 346 0.02 13.75 39.93
CA GLY A 346 -0.59 14.81 40.76
C GLY A 346 -0.81 16.15 40.08
N LYS A 347 -0.26 16.43 38.86
CA LYS A 347 -0.67 17.59 38.07
C LYS A 347 -1.87 17.24 37.17
N PHE A 348 -2.83 18.15 37.09
CA PHE A 348 -3.97 17.98 36.17
C PHE A 348 -3.48 17.84 34.75
N SER A 349 -3.85 16.73 34.11
CA SER A 349 -3.77 16.64 32.69
C SER A 349 -4.65 17.71 32.05
N ALA A 350 -4.27 18.24 30.87
CA ALA A 350 -5.07 19.21 30.10
C ALA A 350 -6.50 18.73 29.76
N THR A 351 -6.83 17.47 30.03
CA THR A 351 -8.17 16.87 29.96
C THR A 351 -8.96 16.90 31.28
N GLY A 352 -8.45 17.60 32.34
CA GLY A 352 -9.16 17.73 33.61
C GLY A 352 -9.24 16.44 34.45
N MET A 353 -8.78 15.30 33.96
CA MET A 353 -8.73 14.08 34.77
C MET A 353 -7.46 14.06 35.60
N ARG A 354 -7.60 14.08 36.95
CA ARG A 354 -6.53 13.69 37.85
C ARG A 354 -6.02 12.32 37.41
N ARG A 355 -4.74 12.22 37.06
CA ARG A 355 -4.13 10.88 36.97
C ARG A 355 -4.25 10.27 38.37
N PRO A 356 -4.95 9.13 38.53
CA PRO A 356 -4.88 8.43 39.81
C PRO A 356 -3.38 8.20 40.07
N ARG A 357 -2.89 8.53 41.28
CA ARG A 357 -1.58 8.04 41.70
C ARG A 357 -1.52 6.57 41.32
N PRO A 358 -0.47 6.07 40.71
CA PRO A 358 -0.28 4.64 40.66
C PRO A 358 -0.21 4.19 42.10
N LYS A 359 -1.32 3.63 42.60
CA LYS A 359 -1.23 2.85 43.83
C LYS A 359 -0.30 1.69 43.40
N SER A 360 0.80 1.59 44.07
CA SER A 360 1.82 0.54 43.89
C SER A 360 1.29 -0.88 44.12
N HIS A 361 0.03 -1.04 44.24
CA HIS A 361 -0.63 -2.30 44.40
C HIS A 361 -1.21 -2.67 43.03
N VAL A 362 -0.48 -3.48 42.26
CA VAL A 362 -1.16 -4.59 41.62
C VAL A 362 -1.99 -5.18 42.73
N ALA A 363 -3.32 -5.07 42.70
CA ALA A 363 -4.18 -5.69 43.69
C ALA A 363 -3.96 -7.22 43.52
N MET A 364 -2.94 -7.70 44.17
CA MET A 364 -2.82 -9.10 44.49
C MET A 364 -3.97 -9.40 45.48
N PRO A 365 -4.66 -10.51 45.32
CA PRO A 365 -5.65 -10.89 46.31
C PRO A 365 -4.96 -10.94 47.68
N ASP A 366 -5.44 -10.09 48.57
CA ASP A 366 -5.19 -10.10 49.99
C ASP A 366 -3.72 -10.32 50.47
N GLY A 367 -2.97 -9.27 50.66
CA GLY A 367 -1.71 -9.28 51.42
C GLY A 367 -0.54 -10.00 50.79
N ALA A 368 -0.69 -10.56 49.59
CA ALA A 368 0.29 -11.39 48.95
C ALA A 368 1.50 -10.65 48.33
N THR A 369 1.56 -9.34 48.40
CA THR A 369 2.65 -8.56 47.85
C THR A 369 4.00 -8.85 48.53
N HIS A 370 4.00 -9.20 49.80
CA HIS A 370 5.21 -9.55 50.53
C HIS A 370 5.65 -11.00 50.31
N GLU A 371 4.71 -11.92 50.08
CA GLU A 371 5.03 -13.35 49.91
C GLU A 371 5.56 -13.67 48.50
N ASN A 372 5.12 -12.92 47.48
CA ASN A 372 5.63 -13.08 46.12
C ASN A 372 7.08 -12.60 45.96
N SER A 373 7.57 -11.73 46.82
CA SER A 373 8.97 -11.30 46.84
C SER A 373 9.98 -12.40 47.19
N MET A 374 9.51 -13.55 47.68
CA MET A 374 10.38 -14.70 47.97
C MET A 374 10.66 -15.65 46.80
N GLY A 375 10.21 -15.35 45.60
CA GLY A 375 10.47 -16.19 44.43
C GLY A 375 9.62 -17.44 44.34
N VAL A 376 8.53 -17.52 45.10
CA VAL A 376 7.57 -18.66 45.04
C VAL A 376 6.46 -18.31 44.08
N ALA A 377 6.12 -19.22 43.20
CA ALA A 377 5.03 -19.01 42.24
C ALA A 377 3.70 -18.72 42.96
N PRO A 378 2.90 -17.72 42.51
CA PRO A 378 1.71 -17.23 43.22
C PRO A 378 0.68 -18.33 43.59
N TRP A 379 0.59 -19.40 42.81
CA TRP A 379 -0.31 -20.53 43.09
C TRP A 379 0.23 -21.59 44.05
N ALA A 380 1.54 -21.60 44.31
CA ALA A 380 2.18 -22.53 45.26
C ALA A 380 1.99 -22.14 46.73
N GLN A 381 1.49 -20.93 46.99
CA GLN A 381 1.32 -20.37 48.33
C GLN A 381 0.02 -20.79 49.05
N LYS A 382 -0.87 -21.52 48.41
CA LYS A 382 -2.09 -22.03 49.07
C LYS A 382 -1.75 -23.08 50.08
N GLY A 383 -1.56 -22.70 51.33
CA GLY A 383 -1.43 -23.61 52.47
C GLY A 383 -0.23 -23.47 53.40
N ILE A 384 0.69 -22.55 53.11
CA ILE A 384 1.85 -22.33 54.00
C ILE A 384 1.55 -21.08 54.88
N VAL A 385 1.06 -21.32 56.06
CA VAL A 385 1.04 -20.30 57.14
C VAL A 385 2.43 -20.28 57.73
N THR A 386 3.30 -19.37 57.31
CA THR A 386 4.56 -19.15 57.99
C THR A 386 4.29 -18.39 59.32
N PRO A 387 4.75 -18.90 60.47
CA PRO A 387 4.64 -18.13 61.72
C PRO A 387 5.54 -16.90 61.63
N THR A 388 4.99 -15.76 62.00
CA THR A 388 5.71 -14.48 62.10
C THR A 388 6.93 -14.68 63.05
N PRO A 389 8.17 -14.39 62.58
CA PRO A 389 9.32 -14.46 63.46
C PRO A 389 9.22 -13.36 64.52
N ALA A 390 9.27 -13.76 65.77
CA ALA A 390 9.44 -12.83 66.88
C ALA A 390 10.78 -12.06 66.71
N PRO A 391 10.90 -10.83 67.19
CA PRO A 391 12.08 -10.02 67.04
C PRO A 391 13.28 -10.66 67.78
N SER A 392 14.18 -11.24 67.04
CA SER A 392 15.42 -11.80 67.58
C SER A 392 16.46 -10.71 67.79
N LYS A 393 16.95 -10.66 69.01
CA LYS A 393 18.08 -9.86 69.45
C LYS A 393 19.34 -10.18 68.57
N SER A 394 20.01 -9.09 68.28
CA SER A 394 21.25 -9.05 67.49
C SER A 394 22.33 -10.00 67.95
N LEU A 395 22.91 -10.82 67.10
CA LEU A 395 24.17 -11.48 67.19
C LEU A 395 25.08 -11.03 66.04
N PRO A 396 26.41 -10.87 66.30
CA PRO A 396 27.26 -10.14 65.37
C PRO A 396 27.83 -10.96 64.21
N ASN A 397 27.89 -10.32 63.11
CA ASN A 397 28.74 -10.47 61.92
C ASN A 397 29.39 -11.82 61.63
N ASN A 398 28.99 -12.46 60.55
CA ASN A 398 29.93 -12.95 59.57
C ASN A 398 29.40 -12.79 58.16
N ASN A 399 30.16 -12.10 57.35
CA ASN A 399 29.88 -11.64 56.02
C ASN A 399 29.47 -12.76 55.05
N VAL A 400 28.19 -12.90 54.81
CA VAL A 400 27.64 -13.25 53.52
C VAL A 400 26.44 -12.34 53.36
N SER A 401 26.63 -11.24 52.69
CA SER A 401 25.59 -10.31 52.31
C SER A 401 24.64 -10.99 51.29
N LEU A 402 23.67 -11.75 51.82
CA LEU A 402 22.40 -11.93 51.11
C LEU A 402 21.80 -10.55 51.05
N MET A 403 21.96 -9.87 49.94
CA MET A 403 21.16 -8.69 49.63
C MET A 403 19.68 -9.11 49.71
N THR A 404 19.06 -8.85 50.86
CA THR A 404 17.60 -8.77 50.94
C THR A 404 17.20 -7.75 49.87
N PRO A 405 16.26 -8.07 48.94
CA PRO A 405 15.75 -7.09 48.01
C PRO A 405 15.30 -5.88 48.86
N ALA A 406 15.87 -4.72 48.59
CA ALA A 406 15.50 -3.48 49.25
C ALA A 406 13.97 -3.38 49.13
N SER A 407 13.28 -3.21 50.28
CA SER A 407 11.83 -2.97 50.28
C SER A 407 11.60 -1.72 49.47
N MET A 408 11.14 -1.87 48.24
CA MET A 408 10.81 -0.77 47.36
C MET A 408 9.73 0.09 48.01
N THR A 409 10.06 1.30 48.36
CA THR A 409 9.08 2.26 48.82
C THR A 409 8.17 2.66 47.63
N PRO A 410 6.91 3.06 47.90
CA PRO A 410 6.02 3.57 46.84
C PRO A 410 6.60 4.72 46.03
N GLU A 411 7.62 5.40 46.54
CA GLU A 411 8.34 6.49 45.88
C GLU A 411 9.43 5.98 44.92
N ASP A 412 9.96 4.78 45.14
CA ASP A 412 10.93 4.13 44.26
C ASP A 412 10.28 3.53 43.02
N ILE A 413 8.95 3.32 43.02
CA ILE A 413 8.17 2.99 41.86
C ILE A 413 7.88 4.30 41.10
N GLY A 414 8.93 4.89 40.55
CA GLY A 414 8.81 6.09 39.73
C GLY A 414 7.93 5.94 38.50
N ASN A 415 7.76 7.00 37.73
CA ASN A 415 6.88 7.06 36.55
C ASN A 415 7.25 6.10 35.44
N ASP A 416 8.38 5.42 35.52
CA ASP A 416 8.88 4.55 34.46
C ASP A 416 8.42 3.09 34.65
N PRO A 417 7.63 2.52 33.74
CA PRO A 417 7.17 1.14 33.79
C PRO A 417 8.30 0.15 33.54
N TYR A 418 8.12 -1.11 34.01
CA TYR A 418 9.03 -2.20 33.67
C TYR A 418 8.80 -2.66 32.24
N ILE A 419 9.86 -2.78 31.47
CA ILE A 419 9.85 -3.11 30.05
C ILE A 419 10.68 -4.37 29.79
N VAL A 420 10.13 -5.31 29.00
CA VAL A 420 10.87 -6.43 28.43
C VAL A 420 11.25 -6.12 27.00
N CYS A 421 12.52 -6.21 26.65
CA CYS A 421 13.03 -6.10 25.29
C CYS A 421 13.23 -7.50 24.72
N LEU A 422 12.26 -7.99 23.96
CA LEU A 422 12.31 -9.31 23.31
C LEU A 422 13.13 -9.21 22.01
N VAL A 423 14.22 -9.95 21.97
CA VAL A 423 15.07 -10.13 20.77
C VAL A 423 14.93 -11.55 20.26
N THR A 424 14.53 -11.73 19.00
CA THR A 424 14.37 -13.04 18.39
C THR A 424 15.49 -13.31 17.41
N CYS A 425 16.28 -14.36 17.68
CA CYS A 425 17.46 -14.76 16.90
C CYS A 425 17.22 -16.11 16.21
N TYR A 426 17.74 -16.27 14.98
CA TYR A 426 17.62 -17.52 14.21
C TYR A 426 18.95 -17.98 13.61
N SER A 427 19.59 -17.17 12.79
CA SER A 427 20.83 -17.50 12.08
C SER A 427 21.78 -16.30 11.97
N GLU A 428 21.59 -15.33 12.82
CA GLU A 428 22.42 -14.12 12.89
C GLU A 428 23.76 -14.44 13.56
N GLY A 429 24.81 -13.78 13.09
CA GLY A 429 26.17 -13.91 13.62
C GLY A 429 26.45 -12.98 14.80
N LEU A 430 27.67 -13.04 15.28
CA LEU A 430 28.16 -12.27 16.44
C LEU A 430 27.97 -10.77 16.26
N ASP A 431 28.34 -10.23 15.09
CA ASP A 431 28.31 -8.80 14.84
C ASP A 431 26.87 -8.22 14.88
N GLY A 432 25.90 -8.93 14.30
CA GLY A 432 24.51 -8.52 14.31
C GLY A 432 23.91 -8.49 15.71
N ILE A 433 24.04 -9.62 16.41
CA ILE A 433 23.48 -9.78 17.76
C ILE A 433 24.16 -8.81 18.75
N SER A 434 25.49 -8.73 18.74
CA SER A 434 26.24 -7.79 19.58
C SER A 434 25.80 -6.35 19.36
N ALA A 435 25.68 -5.91 18.12
CA ALA A 435 25.25 -4.57 17.79
C ALA A 435 23.82 -4.26 18.26
N THR A 436 22.92 -5.24 18.19
CA THR A 436 21.54 -5.09 18.70
C THR A 436 21.51 -4.99 20.20
N LEU A 437 22.21 -5.89 20.92
CA LEU A 437 22.28 -5.89 22.39
C LEU A 437 22.95 -4.61 22.92
N SER A 438 24.06 -4.17 22.31
CA SER A 438 24.73 -2.93 22.66
C SER A 438 23.80 -1.71 22.46
N SER A 439 23.04 -1.67 21.36
CA SER A 439 22.07 -0.59 21.14
C SER A 439 20.96 -0.57 22.17
N LEU A 440 20.47 -1.73 22.62
CA LEU A 440 19.45 -1.85 23.65
C LEU A 440 19.99 -1.48 25.03
N SER A 441 21.23 -1.86 25.35
CA SER A 441 21.87 -1.48 26.62
C SER A 441 22.07 0.03 26.71
N ALA A 442 22.47 0.68 25.62
CA ALA A 442 22.71 2.11 25.49
C ALA A 442 21.44 2.97 25.44
N THR A 443 20.22 2.38 25.50
CA THR A 443 18.98 3.16 25.49
C THR A 443 18.83 4.01 26.74
N GLU A 444 18.36 5.28 26.58
CA GLU A 444 18.08 6.25 27.65
C GLU A 444 16.86 5.80 28.51
N TYR A 445 17.02 4.68 29.20
CA TYR A 445 16.00 4.10 30.06
C TYR A 445 16.65 3.42 31.28
N PRO A 446 16.08 3.52 32.49
CA PRO A 446 16.69 2.95 33.69
C PRO A 446 17.00 1.45 33.53
N THR A 447 18.24 1.05 33.80
CA THR A 447 18.74 -0.31 33.61
C THR A 447 18.04 -1.32 34.53
N ASN A 448 17.67 -0.91 35.74
CA ASN A 448 16.91 -1.71 36.69
C ASN A 448 15.42 -1.90 36.31
N ARG A 449 14.93 -1.24 35.24
CA ARG A 449 13.54 -1.34 34.76
C ARG A 449 13.40 -1.88 33.34
N LYS A 450 14.51 -2.26 32.72
CA LYS A 450 14.52 -2.95 31.43
C LYS A 450 15.16 -4.33 31.58
N LEU A 451 14.52 -5.32 30.97
CA LEU A 451 15.04 -6.69 30.88
C LEU A 451 15.27 -7.03 29.41
N ILE A 452 16.46 -7.41 29.05
CA ILE A 452 16.75 -7.97 27.73
C ILE A 452 16.40 -9.46 27.75
N PHE A 453 15.47 -9.85 26.87
CA PHE A 453 14.97 -11.23 26.75
C PHE A 453 15.28 -11.75 25.36
N VAL A 454 16.27 -12.61 25.22
CA VAL A 454 16.72 -13.15 23.94
C VAL A 454 16.17 -14.56 23.77
N VAL A 455 15.61 -14.85 22.59
CA VAL A 455 15.15 -16.20 22.24
C VAL A 455 15.88 -16.68 21.00
N ALA A 456 16.74 -17.66 21.15
CA ALA A 456 17.41 -18.35 20.04
C ALA A 456 16.53 -19.52 19.52
N ASP A 457 16.10 -19.42 18.26
CA ASP A 457 15.15 -20.34 17.64
C ASP A 457 15.84 -21.57 17.03
N GLY A 458 16.27 -22.47 17.88
CA GLY A 458 16.92 -23.72 17.51
C GLY A 458 18.44 -23.66 17.54
N MET A 459 19.05 -24.84 17.49
CA MET A 459 20.51 -25.03 17.47
C MET A 459 21.02 -24.83 16.04
N ILE A 460 21.16 -23.57 15.59
CA ILE A 460 21.46 -23.22 14.21
C ILE A 460 22.73 -22.37 14.14
N THR A 461 23.58 -22.69 13.16
CA THR A 461 24.74 -21.90 12.79
C THR A 461 24.43 -21.12 11.52
N GLY A 462 24.65 -19.81 11.54
CA GLY A 462 24.50 -18.93 10.38
C GLY A 462 25.45 -19.33 9.25
N LYS A 463 25.06 -18.99 8.02
CA LYS A 463 25.90 -19.30 6.87
C LYS A 463 27.16 -18.44 6.88
N GLY A 464 28.31 -19.07 7.04
CA GLY A 464 29.63 -18.41 7.14
C GLY A 464 30.07 -18.09 8.56
N GLU A 465 29.26 -18.42 9.57
CA GLU A 465 29.58 -18.21 10.97
C GLU A 465 30.36 -19.41 11.56
N SER A 466 31.26 -19.12 12.47
CA SER A 466 32.08 -20.14 13.18
C SER A 466 31.39 -20.71 14.42
N MET A 467 30.49 -19.95 15.04
CA MET A 467 29.74 -20.32 16.23
C MET A 467 28.25 -20.48 15.92
N SER A 468 27.56 -21.31 16.71
CA SER A 468 26.11 -21.38 16.62
C SER A 468 25.47 -20.11 17.20
N THR A 469 24.33 -19.67 16.64
CA THR A 469 23.59 -18.50 17.14
C THR A 469 23.26 -18.59 18.64
N PRO A 470 22.84 -19.74 19.22
CA PRO A 470 22.70 -19.86 20.65
C PRO A 470 24.00 -19.64 21.44
N ASP A 471 25.12 -20.19 20.96
CA ASP A 471 26.42 -20.01 21.64
C ASP A 471 26.86 -18.56 21.60
N VAL A 472 26.60 -17.84 20.49
CA VAL A 472 26.83 -16.40 20.39
C VAL A 472 25.97 -15.65 21.42
N CYS A 473 24.69 -15.94 21.54
CA CYS A 473 23.80 -15.29 22.52
C CYS A 473 24.26 -15.50 23.96
N VAL A 474 24.75 -16.71 24.29
CA VAL A 474 25.22 -17.05 25.62
C VAL A 474 26.60 -16.43 25.89
N SER A 475 27.49 -16.38 24.91
CA SER A 475 28.85 -15.80 25.07
C SER A 475 28.83 -14.30 25.34
N LEU A 476 27.81 -13.59 24.88
CA LEU A 476 27.61 -12.15 25.10
C LEU A 476 27.04 -11.82 26.49
N MET A 477 26.67 -12.82 27.27
CA MET A 477 26.11 -12.66 28.61
C MET A 477 27.12 -13.06 29.68
N THR A 478 27.19 -12.29 30.78
CA THR A 478 27.86 -12.71 32.00
C THR A 478 26.87 -13.52 32.84
N PRO A 479 27.03 -14.86 32.94
CA PRO A 479 26.07 -15.69 33.66
C PRO A 479 26.07 -15.39 35.16
N ASP A 480 24.89 -15.42 35.77
CA ASP A 480 24.77 -15.30 37.22
C ASP A 480 25.01 -16.66 37.88
N MET A 481 26.05 -16.73 38.73
CA MET A 481 26.49 -17.96 39.38
C MET A 481 25.41 -18.61 40.29
N ARG A 482 24.38 -17.84 40.68
CA ARG A 482 23.28 -18.34 41.51
C ARG A 482 22.43 -19.44 40.83
N PHE A 483 22.48 -19.50 39.51
CA PHE A 483 21.58 -20.39 38.76
C PHE A 483 22.25 -21.69 38.29
N GLY A 484 23.58 -21.79 38.32
CA GLY A 484 24.32 -22.96 37.87
C GLY A 484 24.11 -23.26 36.37
N THR A 485 24.35 -24.52 35.97
CA THR A 485 24.15 -24.95 34.60
C THR A 485 22.66 -25.16 34.31
N PRO A 486 22.10 -24.57 33.22
CA PRO A 486 20.68 -24.70 32.89
C PRO A 486 20.35 -26.13 32.46
N THR A 487 19.18 -26.59 32.86
CA THR A 487 18.61 -27.90 32.46
C THR A 487 17.51 -27.66 31.40
N PRO A 488 17.36 -28.59 30.40
CA PRO A 488 16.31 -28.46 29.39
C PRO A 488 14.92 -28.56 29.99
N MET A 489 14.10 -27.52 29.82
CA MET A 489 12.74 -27.47 30.36
C MET A 489 11.71 -27.62 29.24
N LYS A 490 10.71 -28.50 29.48
CA LYS A 490 9.65 -28.76 28.49
C LYS A 490 8.64 -27.63 28.41
N TYR A 491 8.18 -27.32 27.17
CA TYR A 491 7.06 -26.45 26.92
C TYR A 491 6.29 -26.88 25.67
N ARG A 492 5.06 -26.38 25.53
CA ARG A 492 4.24 -26.65 24.35
C ARG A 492 4.57 -25.59 23.29
N SER A 493 5.05 -26.00 22.13
CA SER A 493 5.39 -25.11 21.02
C SER A 493 4.23 -24.88 20.07
N VAL A 494 4.36 -23.83 19.26
CA VAL A 494 3.42 -23.50 18.17
C VAL A 494 3.75 -24.37 16.95
N SER A 495 3.55 -25.67 17.08
CA SER A 495 3.76 -26.66 16.02
C SER A 495 2.79 -27.82 16.17
N SER A 496 2.62 -28.61 15.12
CA SER A 496 1.71 -29.76 15.10
C SER A 496 2.48 -31.10 15.12
N GLY A 497 1.80 -32.16 15.53
CA GLY A 497 2.35 -33.51 15.55
C GLY A 497 3.54 -33.67 16.51
N LYS A 498 4.57 -34.40 16.12
CA LYS A 498 5.77 -34.68 16.94
C LYS A 498 6.50 -33.39 17.39
N LYS A 499 6.38 -32.30 16.66
CA LYS A 499 7.00 -31.02 16.97
C LYS A 499 6.20 -30.14 17.95
N ALA A 500 5.03 -30.57 18.41
CA ALA A 500 4.19 -29.82 19.36
C ALA A 500 4.82 -29.70 20.75
N GLN A 501 5.70 -30.62 21.12
CA GLN A 501 6.51 -30.54 22.32
C GLN A 501 7.90 -30.02 21.96
N ASN A 502 8.44 -29.14 22.79
CA ASN A 502 9.81 -28.65 22.65
C ASN A 502 10.46 -28.50 24.02
N MET A 503 11.78 -28.40 24.02
CA MET A 503 12.55 -28.12 25.22
C MET A 503 13.39 -26.89 25.01
N ALA A 504 13.59 -26.11 26.07
CA ALA A 504 14.46 -24.95 26.05
C ALA A 504 15.33 -24.87 27.30
N LEU A 505 16.52 -24.32 27.11
CA LEU A 505 17.48 -23.94 28.15
C LEU A 505 17.30 -22.50 28.50
N VAL A 506 17.25 -22.12 29.75
CA VAL A 506 17.18 -20.73 30.22
C VAL A 506 18.49 -20.35 30.89
N TYR A 507 19.19 -19.43 30.28
CA TYR A 507 20.35 -18.76 30.87
C TYR A 507 19.91 -17.41 31.44
N ALA A 508 20.48 -17.04 32.58
CA ALA A 508 20.15 -15.75 33.23
C ALA A 508 21.42 -15.10 33.76
N GLY A 509 21.54 -13.82 33.55
CA GLY A 509 22.72 -13.06 33.93
C GLY A 509 22.60 -11.60 33.54
N HIS A 510 23.69 -10.98 33.18
CA HIS A 510 23.73 -9.58 32.81
C HIS A 510 24.50 -9.39 31.51
N TYR A 511 24.00 -8.48 30.68
CA TYR A 511 24.73 -7.99 29.53
C TYR A 511 25.57 -6.79 29.96
N GLN A 512 26.87 -6.83 29.65
CA GLN A 512 27.77 -5.70 29.85
C GLN A 512 28.28 -5.25 28.50
N ASP A 513 28.06 -3.99 28.17
CA ASP A 513 28.54 -3.44 26.92
C ASP A 513 30.05 -3.38 26.90
N PRO A 514 30.76 -3.89 25.90
CA PRO A 514 32.19 -3.76 25.75
C PRO A 514 32.69 -2.32 25.76
N SER A 515 31.86 -1.35 25.44
CA SER A 515 32.17 0.09 25.47
C SER A 515 32.13 0.72 26.88
N GLY A 516 31.81 -0.06 27.92
CA GLY A 516 31.85 0.40 29.33
C GLY A 516 30.49 0.96 29.83
N GLY A 517 29.37 0.59 29.22
CA GLY A 517 28.02 0.95 29.69
C GLY A 517 27.59 0.23 30.98
N GLU A 518 26.48 0.67 31.56
CA GLU A 518 25.86 0.03 32.72
C GLU A 518 25.42 -1.42 32.38
N SER A 519 25.56 -2.30 33.36
CA SER A 519 25.12 -3.70 33.25
C SER A 519 23.60 -3.81 33.23
N VAL A 520 23.06 -4.53 32.24
CA VAL A 520 21.61 -4.71 32.06
C VAL A 520 21.21 -6.15 32.29
N PRO A 521 20.14 -6.43 33.08
CA PRO A 521 19.63 -7.79 33.27
C PRO A 521 19.26 -8.44 31.93
N MET A 522 19.71 -9.66 31.71
CA MET A 522 19.51 -10.42 30.49
C MET A 522 19.11 -11.87 30.76
N VAL A 523 18.14 -12.37 30.01
CA VAL A 523 17.73 -13.76 29.99
C VAL A 523 17.83 -14.26 28.55
N VAL A 524 18.45 -15.43 28.38
CA VAL A 524 18.57 -16.11 27.08
C VAL A 524 17.86 -17.43 27.12
N VAL A 525 16.86 -17.60 26.24
CA VAL A 525 16.13 -18.84 26.06
C VAL A 525 16.61 -19.54 24.78
N VAL A 526 17.25 -20.67 24.91
CA VAL A 526 17.76 -21.48 23.80
C VAL A 526 16.82 -22.65 23.55
N LYS A 527 16.17 -22.71 22.43
CA LYS A 527 15.31 -23.80 22.01
C LYS A 527 16.18 -24.97 21.53
N CYS A 528 16.37 -25.99 22.37
CA CYS A 528 17.26 -27.13 22.06
C CYS A 528 16.56 -28.30 21.34
N GLY A 529 15.22 -28.36 21.36
CA GLY A 529 14.50 -29.48 20.78
C GLY A 529 14.34 -30.66 21.76
N MET A 530 13.50 -31.61 21.37
CA MET A 530 13.40 -32.89 22.08
C MET A 530 14.66 -33.75 21.85
N PRO A 531 15.03 -34.64 22.76
CA PRO A 531 16.21 -35.52 22.60
C PRO A 531 16.21 -36.30 21.28
N GLU A 532 15.03 -36.63 20.78
CA GLU A 532 14.85 -37.31 19.49
C GLU A 532 15.23 -36.44 18.28
N GLU A 533 15.21 -35.11 18.43
CA GLU A 533 15.56 -34.16 17.38
C GLU A 533 17.03 -33.70 17.42
N ALA A 534 17.77 -34.07 18.46
CA ALA A 534 19.13 -33.58 18.72
C ALA A 534 20.11 -33.84 17.55
N ALA A 535 19.92 -34.94 16.83
CA ALA A 535 20.71 -35.28 15.63
C ALA A 535 20.30 -34.52 14.36
N GLY A 536 19.23 -33.74 14.39
CA GLY A 536 18.70 -33.01 13.24
C GLY A 536 19.43 -31.71 12.98
N GLN A 537 19.61 -31.32 11.71
CA GLN A 537 20.24 -30.05 11.31
C GLN A 537 19.58 -28.78 11.88
N LYS A 538 18.33 -28.85 12.34
CA LYS A 538 17.54 -27.73 12.87
C LYS A 538 16.80 -28.15 14.15
N ALA A 539 17.51 -28.73 15.08
CA ALA A 539 16.95 -29.13 16.35
C ALA A 539 16.38 -27.92 17.10
N GLY A 540 15.16 -28.07 17.64
CA GLY A 540 14.50 -27.03 18.42
C GLY A 540 13.86 -25.86 17.63
N ASN A 541 14.08 -25.76 16.34
CA ASN A 541 13.51 -24.69 15.53
C ASN A 541 11.97 -24.83 15.37
N ARG A 542 11.26 -23.78 15.77
CA ARG A 542 9.79 -23.67 15.69
C ARG A 542 9.31 -22.36 15.04
N GLY A 543 10.23 -21.47 14.65
CA GLY A 543 9.97 -20.19 14.01
C GLY A 543 9.78 -19.02 14.98
N LYS A 544 9.86 -17.80 14.44
CA LYS A 544 9.78 -16.53 15.18
C LYS A 544 8.48 -16.42 15.99
N ARG A 545 7.36 -16.85 15.43
CA ARG A 545 6.06 -16.80 16.11
C ARG A 545 6.05 -17.63 17.41
N ASP A 546 6.69 -18.80 17.42
CA ASP A 546 6.85 -19.60 18.62
C ASP A 546 7.76 -18.89 19.64
N SER A 547 8.81 -18.18 19.20
CA SER A 547 9.67 -17.38 20.08
C SER A 547 8.89 -16.27 20.78
N GLN A 548 8.01 -15.58 20.07
CA GLN A 548 7.10 -14.60 20.66
C GLN A 548 6.11 -15.24 21.62
N MET A 549 5.58 -16.42 21.26
CA MET A 549 4.63 -17.16 22.09
C MET A 549 5.22 -17.65 23.40
N VAL A 550 6.49 -18.00 23.45
CA VAL A 550 7.17 -18.33 24.73
C VAL A 550 7.00 -17.20 25.73
N LEU A 551 7.28 -15.96 25.31
CA LEU A 551 7.13 -14.80 26.20
C LEU A 551 5.65 -14.46 26.48
N MET A 552 4.79 -14.48 25.45
CA MET A 552 3.37 -14.15 25.61
C MET A 552 2.65 -15.15 26.51
N SER A 553 2.91 -16.45 26.35
CA SER A 553 2.34 -17.51 27.22
C SER A 553 2.84 -17.40 28.64
N PHE A 554 4.13 -17.12 28.83
CA PHE A 554 4.69 -16.87 30.14
C PHE A 554 3.96 -15.72 30.85
N PHE A 555 3.84 -14.55 30.25
CA PHE A 555 3.12 -13.43 30.84
C PHE A 555 1.60 -13.66 30.95
N GLN A 556 1.01 -14.52 30.10
CA GLN A 556 -0.37 -14.96 30.28
C GLN A 556 -0.53 -15.73 31.60
N HIS A 557 0.31 -16.76 31.82
CA HIS A 557 0.26 -17.56 33.04
C HIS A 557 0.49 -16.68 34.29
N VAL A 558 1.45 -15.76 34.24
CA VAL A 558 1.69 -14.78 35.30
C VAL A 558 0.48 -13.89 35.55
N THR A 559 -0.09 -13.29 34.49
CA THR A 559 -1.18 -12.31 34.60
C THR A 559 -2.49 -12.95 35.09
N TYR A 560 -2.80 -14.17 34.64
CA TYR A 560 -4.02 -14.89 35.03
C TYR A 560 -3.84 -15.79 36.25
N ASN A 561 -2.62 -15.88 36.75
CA ASN A 561 -2.26 -16.78 37.82
C ASN A 561 -2.62 -18.23 37.48
N ASP A 562 -2.32 -18.64 36.25
CA ASP A 562 -2.58 -19.98 35.74
C ASP A 562 -1.40 -20.93 36.05
N PRO A 563 -1.58 -22.26 36.08
CA PRO A 563 -0.51 -23.22 36.25
C PRO A 563 0.59 -22.99 35.17
N MET A 564 1.83 -22.89 35.62
CA MET A 564 3.01 -22.69 34.80
C MET A 564 3.56 -23.99 34.23
N SER A 565 4.05 -23.93 32.99
CA SER A 565 4.88 -25.01 32.47
C SER A 565 6.25 -25.07 33.20
N PRO A 566 7.02 -26.15 33.10
CA PRO A 566 8.36 -26.19 33.66
C PRO A 566 9.26 -25.03 33.16
N LEU A 567 9.15 -24.65 31.90
CA LEU A 567 9.86 -23.52 31.34
C LEU A 567 9.42 -22.20 31.98
N ASP A 568 8.11 -21.96 32.13
CA ASP A 568 7.58 -20.73 32.71
C ASP A 568 8.00 -20.57 34.16
N TYR A 569 8.05 -21.66 34.92
CA TYR A 569 8.49 -21.63 36.32
C TYR A 569 9.99 -21.28 36.43
N ASP A 570 10.82 -21.82 35.57
CA ASP A 570 12.25 -21.50 35.57
C ASP A 570 12.48 -20.04 35.16
N LEU A 571 11.73 -19.53 34.17
CA LEU A 571 11.72 -18.13 33.79
C LEU A 571 11.28 -17.22 34.94
N PHE A 572 10.18 -17.56 35.62
CA PHE A 572 9.68 -16.78 36.75
C PHE A 572 10.73 -16.64 37.85
N ARG A 573 11.33 -17.73 38.25
CA ARG A 573 12.35 -17.77 39.29
C ARG A 573 13.59 -16.93 38.92
N LYS A 574 14.06 -17.05 37.68
CA LYS A 574 15.25 -16.35 37.19
C LYS A 574 15.01 -14.87 37.02
N ILE A 575 13.89 -14.47 36.41
CA ILE A 575 13.53 -13.04 36.24
C ILE A 575 13.34 -12.38 37.60
N HIS A 576 12.64 -13.03 38.52
CA HIS A 576 12.46 -12.49 39.88
C HIS A 576 13.82 -12.27 40.60
N ALA A 577 14.70 -13.22 40.52
CA ALA A 577 16.02 -13.13 41.18
C ALA A 577 16.94 -12.07 40.53
N LEU A 578 16.83 -11.84 39.20
CA LEU A 578 17.61 -10.81 38.49
C LEU A 578 17.06 -9.41 38.70
N MET A 579 15.74 -9.24 38.61
CA MET A 579 15.08 -7.92 38.63
C MET A 579 14.73 -7.45 40.05
N GLY A 580 14.71 -8.34 41.04
CA GLY A 580 14.27 -8.05 42.41
C GLY A 580 12.74 -7.81 42.52
N VAL A 581 12.00 -7.95 41.42
CA VAL A 581 10.54 -7.82 41.35
C VAL A 581 9.92 -9.02 40.66
N THR A 582 8.66 -9.32 40.97
CA THR A 582 7.95 -10.42 40.33
C THR A 582 7.57 -10.03 38.88
N PRO A 583 7.49 -10.98 37.95
CA PRO A 583 7.21 -10.70 36.54
C PRO A 583 5.88 -9.99 36.28
N ASP A 584 4.96 -10.00 37.21
CA ASP A 584 3.69 -9.27 37.10
C ASP A 584 3.86 -7.73 37.10
N PHE A 585 5.00 -7.20 37.51
CA PHE A 585 5.30 -5.76 37.42
C PHE A 585 5.55 -5.27 35.99
N PHE A 586 5.88 -6.16 35.07
CA PHE A 586 6.08 -5.77 33.68
C PHE A 586 4.78 -5.32 33.01
N GLU A 587 4.82 -4.15 32.37
CA GLU A 587 3.67 -3.55 31.71
C GLU A 587 3.77 -3.56 30.19
N MET A 588 4.99 -3.55 29.65
CA MET A 588 5.25 -3.38 28.23
C MET A 588 6.29 -4.37 27.74
N VAL A 589 6.15 -4.75 26.48
CA VAL A 589 7.15 -5.54 25.74
C VAL A 589 7.55 -4.80 24.47
N LEU A 590 8.84 -4.58 24.27
CA LEU A 590 9.44 -4.12 23.03
C LEU A 590 9.92 -5.35 22.25
N MET A 591 9.43 -5.55 21.04
CA MET A 591 9.88 -6.60 20.14
C MET A 591 10.90 -6.01 19.15
N VAL A 592 12.08 -6.63 19.07
CA VAL A 592 13.19 -6.19 18.23
C VAL A 592 13.76 -7.39 17.47
N ASP A 593 14.10 -7.22 16.20
CA ASP A 593 14.81 -8.25 15.43
C ASP A 593 16.32 -8.21 15.76
N ALA A 594 17.00 -9.33 15.63
CA ALA A 594 18.40 -9.49 16.00
C ALA A 594 19.41 -8.71 15.14
N ASP A 595 18.93 -8.14 14.03
CA ASP A 595 19.68 -7.29 13.10
C ASP A 595 19.32 -5.80 13.20
N THR A 596 18.63 -5.40 14.27
CA THR A 596 18.06 -4.05 14.41
C THR A 596 18.75 -3.26 15.52
N LYS A 597 19.32 -2.12 15.17
CA LYS A 597 19.95 -1.16 16.11
C LYS A 597 18.94 -0.11 16.54
N VAL A 598 18.71 -0.01 17.83
CA VAL A 598 17.76 0.95 18.43
C VAL A 598 18.50 2.24 18.78
N HIS A 599 17.94 3.39 18.40
CA HIS A 599 18.52 4.68 18.75
C HIS A 599 18.34 4.97 20.26
N PRO A 600 19.31 5.59 20.97
CA PRO A 600 19.28 5.74 22.42
C PRO A 600 18.00 6.31 23.02
N PRO A 601 17.38 7.41 22.53
CA PRO A 601 16.14 7.94 23.10
C PRO A 601 14.88 7.18 22.65
N ALA A 602 14.99 6.22 21.71
CA ALA A 602 13.82 5.61 21.07
C ALA A 602 12.92 4.86 22.06
N LEU A 603 13.51 4.10 23.00
CA LEU A 603 12.78 3.38 24.03
C LEU A 603 11.99 4.35 24.94
N ARG A 604 12.60 5.48 25.32
CA ARG A 604 11.96 6.53 26.12
C ARG A 604 10.74 7.14 25.39
N TYR A 605 10.86 7.44 24.10
CA TYR A 605 9.76 7.99 23.32
C TYR A 605 8.58 7.02 23.19
N LEU A 606 8.85 5.73 22.99
CA LEU A 606 7.80 4.72 22.94
C LEU A 606 7.11 4.57 24.31
N ALA A 607 7.87 4.51 25.39
CA ALA A 607 7.35 4.45 26.74
C ALA A 607 6.49 5.69 27.08
N ASN A 608 6.96 6.89 26.75
CA ASN A 608 6.22 8.13 26.94
C ASN A 608 4.89 8.12 26.18
N ALA A 609 4.88 7.67 24.93
CA ALA A 609 3.66 7.58 24.14
C ALA A 609 2.63 6.65 24.78
N MET A 610 3.08 5.51 25.30
CA MET A 610 2.23 4.57 26.02
C MET A 610 1.69 5.15 27.35
N LEU A 611 2.51 5.92 28.06
CA LEU A 611 2.12 6.55 29.33
C LEU A 611 1.17 7.73 29.12
N ASN A 612 1.35 8.52 28.06
CA ASN A 612 0.53 9.69 27.78
C ASN A 612 -0.92 9.34 27.42
N ASP A 613 -1.15 8.15 26.85
CA ASP A 613 -2.50 7.68 26.52
C ASP A 613 -2.69 6.20 26.86
N HIS A 614 -3.56 5.95 27.85
CA HIS A 614 -3.89 4.59 28.28
C HIS A 614 -4.66 3.76 27.23
N ARG A 615 -5.23 4.40 26.20
CA ARG A 615 -5.91 3.71 25.09
C ARG A 615 -4.93 3.10 24.10
N ILE A 616 -3.67 3.52 24.12
CA ILE A 616 -2.64 2.95 23.24
C ILE A 616 -2.33 1.54 23.73
N MET A 617 -2.50 0.57 22.85
CA MET A 617 -2.19 -0.84 23.11
C MET A 617 -0.90 -1.29 22.43
N GLY A 618 -0.43 -0.53 21.42
CA GLY A 618 0.83 -0.77 20.74
C GLY A 618 1.37 0.50 20.10
N ALA A 619 2.67 0.59 19.98
CA ALA A 619 3.36 1.71 19.36
C ALA A 619 4.53 1.21 18.52
N CYS A 620 4.78 1.82 17.37
CA CYS A 620 5.97 1.57 16.57
C CYS A 620 6.75 2.86 16.32
N GLY A 621 8.05 2.70 16.10
CA GLY A 621 8.93 3.76 15.67
C GLY A 621 9.16 3.78 14.17
N GLU A 622 10.02 4.70 13.74
CA GLU A 622 10.48 4.80 12.36
C GLU A 622 11.64 3.81 12.13
N THR A 623 11.46 2.93 11.15
CA THR A 623 12.52 1.99 10.75
C THR A 623 13.30 2.57 9.58
N ARG A 624 14.60 2.72 9.75
CA ARG A 624 15.55 3.19 8.73
C ARG A 624 16.50 2.07 8.32
N ILE A 625 17.10 2.20 7.16
CA ILE A 625 18.04 1.22 6.62
C ILE A 625 19.46 1.56 7.08
N GLN A 626 20.20 0.56 7.58
CA GLN A 626 21.60 0.70 7.97
C GLN A 626 22.53 0.63 6.76
N ASN A 627 22.35 -0.36 5.89
CA ASN A 627 23.22 -0.65 4.74
C ASN A 627 22.82 0.10 3.46
N LYS A 628 22.55 1.43 3.56
CA LYS A 628 21.97 2.28 2.49
C LYS A 628 22.73 2.21 1.15
N LEU A 629 24.06 2.23 1.19
CA LEU A 629 24.93 2.36 0.03
C LEU A 629 25.60 1.05 -0.39
N GLN A 630 25.18 -0.09 0.14
CA GLN A 630 25.79 -1.38 -0.17
C GLN A 630 25.53 -1.82 -1.62
N SER A 631 24.35 -1.50 -2.18
CA SER A 631 23.98 -1.81 -3.55
C SER A 631 22.87 -0.90 -4.05
N TRP A 632 22.63 -0.87 -5.38
CA TRP A 632 21.48 -0.16 -5.93
C TRP A 632 20.13 -0.73 -5.42
N VAL A 633 20.09 -2.01 -5.07
CA VAL A 633 18.93 -2.67 -4.48
C VAL A 633 18.63 -2.11 -3.09
N THR A 634 19.66 -1.87 -2.27
CA THR A 634 19.49 -1.25 -0.94
C THR A 634 19.10 0.22 -1.06
N ALA A 635 19.63 0.95 -2.05
CA ALA A 635 19.29 2.35 -2.30
C ALA A 635 17.81 2.54 -2.64
N ILE A 636 17.22 1.68 -3.48
CA ILE A 636 15.78 1.69 -3.77
C ILE A 636 14.96 1.43 -2.50
N GLN A 637 15.40 0.53 -1.66
CA GLN A 637 14.70 0.20 -0.41
C GLN A 637 14.72 1.36 0.59
N VAL A 638 15.71 2.26 0.56
CA VAL A 638 15.70 3.48 1.40
C VAL A 638 14.44 4.31 1.13
N PHE A 639 14.12 4.51 -0.13
CA PHE A 639 12.91 5.23 -0.55
C PHE A 639 11.63 4.47 -0.17
N GLU A 640 11.59 3.16 -0.41
CA GLU A 640 10.47 2.30 -0.06
C GLU A 640 10.20 2.30 1.45
N TYR A 641 11.25 2.19 2.27
CA TYR A 641 11.12 2.20 3.73
C TYR A 641 10.63 3.55 4.25
N PHE A 642 11.12 4.65 3.70
CA PHE A 642 10.62 5.96 4.08
C PHE A 642 9.12 6.09 3.80
N ILE A 643 8.67 5.68 2.61
CA ILE A 643 7.24 5.73 2.28
C ILE A 643 6.46 4.81 3.22
N SER A 644 6.85 3.55 3.40
CA SER A 644 6.06 2.55 4.11
C SER A 644 6.13 2.68 5.63
N HIS A 645 7.30 3.04 6.19
CA HIS A 645 7.52 3.08 7.64
C HIS A 645 7.47 4.50 8.24
N HIS A 646 7.47 5.55 7.42
CA HIS A 646 7.28 6.92 7.88
C HIS A 646 6.00 7.54 7.32
N GLN A 647 5.93 7.78 6.01
CA GLN A 647 4.87 8.56 5.40
C GLN A 647 3.49 7.90 5.53
N VAL A 648 3.38 6.61 5.24
CA VAL A 648 2.12 5.86 5.37
C VAL A 648 1.69 5.78 6.81
N LYS A 649 2.61 5.47 7.73
CA LYS A 649 2.31 5.37 9.16
C LYS A 649 1.92 6.72 9.78
N ALA A 650 2.59 7.80 9.39
CA ALA A 650 2.22 9.15 9.81
C ALA A 650 0.84 9.55 9.30
N PHE A 651 0.52 9.22 8.04
CA PHE A 651 -0.82 9.44 7.48
C PHE A 651 -1.90 8.64 8.21
N GLU A 652 -1.73 7.34 8.40
CA GLU A 652 -2.68 6.50 9.14
C GLU A 652 -2.92 7.04 10.56
N ALA A 653 -1.86 7.48 11.24
CA ALA A 653 -1.92 8.00 12.60
C ALA A 653 -2.76 9.29 12.74
N VAL A 654 -2.90 10.10 11.69
CA VAL A 654 -3.82 11.25 11.66
C VAL A 654 -5.27 10.80 11.89
N PHE A 655 -5.66 9.65 11.35
CA PHE A 655 -7.03 9.10 11.50
C PHE A 655 -7.25 8.36 12.82
N GLY A 656 -6.29 8.39 13.73
CA GLY A 656 -6.43 7.88 15.08
C GLY A 656 -5.60 6.66 15.43
N GLY A 657 -4.96 6.01 14.46
CA GLY A 657 -4.09 4.87 14.73
C GLY A 657 -3.47 4.28 13.47
N VAL A 658 -2.56 3.33 13.64
CA VAL A 658 -1.93 2.59 12.54
C VAL A 658 -2.55 1.19 12.43
N THR A 659 -2.61 0.70 11.19
CA THR A 659 -3.21 -0.62 10.88
C THR A 659 -2.30 -1.79 11.23
N CYS A 660 -0.98 -1.58 11.24
CA CYS A 660 0.01 -2.60 11.49
C CYS A 660 1.24 -2.02 12.18
N LEU A 661 1.78 -2.78 13.12
CA LEU A 661 3.08 -2.53 13.75
C LEU A 661 4.13 -3.44 13.10
N PRO A 662 5.26 -2.91 12.60
CA PRO A 662 6.31 -3.71 11.97
C PRO A 662 7.00 -4.62 12.98
N GLY A 663 7.34 -5.85 12.56
CA GLY A 663 7.91 -6.86 13.44
C GLY A 663 9.33 -6.59 13.93
N CYS A 664 10.04 -5.63 13.29
CA CYS A 664 11.43 -5.32 13.63
C CYS A 664 11.58 -4.37 14.81
N PHE A 665 10.59 -3.49 15.06
CA PHE A 665 10.66 -2.49 16.13
C PHE A 665 9.27 -2.04 16.56
N SER A 666 8.68 -2.76 17.52
CA SER A 666 7.32 -2.48 18.00
C SER A 666 7.17 -2.75 19.48
N MET A 667 6.52 -1.82 20.17
CA MET A 667 6.19 -1.95 21.59
C MET A 667 4.72 -2.29 21.76
N TYR A 668 4.43 -3.27 22.62
CA TYR A 668 3.08 -3.70 22.96
C TYR A 668 2.84 -3.61 24.46
N ARG A 669 1.60 -3.34 24.82
CA ARG A 669 1.19 -3.32 26.22
C ARG A 669 0.82 -4.74 26.67
N ILE A 670 1.44 -5.22 27.73
CA ILE A 670 1.12 -6.53 28.36
C ILE A 670 -0.24 -6.40 29.03
N LYS A 671 -0.39 -5.37 29.88
CA LYS A 671 -1.63 -5.08 30.59
C LYS A 671 -1.90 -3.58 30.62
N ALA A 672 -3.16 -3.18 30.65
CA ALA A 672 -3.59 -1.78 30.71
C ALA A 672 -4.51 -1.56 31.90
N ARG A 673 -4.39 -0.42 32.54
CA ARG A 673 -5.29 -0.01 33.61
C ARG A 673 -6.66 0.34 33.04
N LYS A 674 -7.72 -0.08 33.70
CA LYS A 674 -9.09 0.27 33.31
C LYS A 674 -9.41 1.70 33.79
N PRO A 675 -9.90 2.60 32.93
CA PRO A 675 -10.25 3.96 33.35
C PRO A 675 -11.33 3.91 34.44
N GLY A 676 -11.07 4.61 35.58
CA GLY A 676 -12.02 4.71 36.69
C GLY A 676 -12.08 3.50 37.64
N PHE A 677 -11.29 2.48 37.42
CA PHE A 677 -11.23 1.28 38.26
C PHE A 677 -9.77 0.93 38.56
N ASP A 678 -9.50 0.34 39.71
CA ASP A 678 -8.16 -0.17 40.08
C ASP A 678 -7.84 -1.54 39.46
N ASP A 679 -8.51 -1.88 38.38
CA ASP A 679 -8.38 -3.16 37.68
C ASP A 679 -7.48 -3.08 36.45
N TRP A 680 -6.76 -4.17 36.18
CA TRP A 680 -5.92 -4.32 35.01
C TRP A 680 -6.60 -5.17 33.94
N ILE A 681 -6.51 -4.74 32.70
CA ILE A 681 -6.97 -5.48 31.52
C ILE A 681 -5.76 -6.08 30.82
N PRO A 682 -5.67 -7.41 30.68
CA PRO A 682 -4.65 -8.01 29.82
C PRO A 682 -4.87 -7.58 28.37
N VAL A 683 -3.81 -7.19 27.69
CA VAL A 683 -3.88 -6.69 26.31
C VAL A 683 -3.28 -7.73 25.36
N ILE A 684 -1.97 -7.75 25.13
CA ILE A 684 -1.35 -8.72 24.21
C ILE A 684 -1.45 -10.17 24.74
N VAL A 685 -1.53 -10.34 26.05
CA VAL A 685 -1.62 -11.63 26.73
C VAL A 685 -3.05 -12.12 26.95
N LYS A 686 -4.05 -11.45 26.35
CA LYS A 686 -5.45 -11.90 26.43
C LYS A 686 -5.60 -13.31 25.83
N GLN A 687 -6.36 -14.18 26.51
CA GLN A 687 -6.53 -15.57 26.09
C GLN A 687 -6.99 -15.74 24.64
N ASP A 688 -7.91 -14.88 24.17
CA ASP A 688 -8.40 -14.92 22.79
C ASP A 688 -7.28 -14.66 21.78
N ILE A 689 -6.39 -13.69 22.07
CA ILE A 689 -5.26 -13.36 21.19
C ILE A 689 -4.28 -14.54 21.16
N ILE A 690 -3.91 -15.07 22.33
CA ILE A 690 -2.96 -16.17 22.42
C ILE A 690 -3.50 -17.40 21.73
N ARG A 691 -4.78 -17.76 21.95
CA ARG A 691 -5.42 -18.92 21.32
C ARG A 691 -5.39 -18.82 19.78
N GLU A 692 -5.75 -17.65 19.22
CA GLU A 692 -5.77 -17.49 17.78
C GLU A 692 -4.35 -17.33 17.18
N TYR A 693 -3.43 -16.70 17.92
CA TYR A 693 -2.06 -16.54 17.46
C TYR A 693 -1.25 -17.84 17.55
N SER A 694 -1.58 -18.73 18.48
CA SER A 694 -0.94 -20.06 18.65
C SER A 694 -1.43 -21.13 17.69
N GLN A 695 -2.39 -20.85 16.82
CA GLN A 695 -2.94 -21.86 15.90
C GLN A 695 -1.87 -22.45 14.98
N THR A 696 -1.93 -23.78 14.85
CA THR A 696 -0.99 -24.55 14.03
C THR A 696 -1.67 -25.20 12.82
N ILE A 697 -2.98 -25.47 12.92
CA ILE A 697 -3.76 -26.10 11.86
C ILE A 697 -4.27 -25.02 10.91
N VAL A 698 -3.84 -25.11 9.68
CA VAL A 698 -4.17 -24.15 8.60
C VAL A 698 -4.92 -24.91 7.51
N THR A 699 -6.21 -24.62 7.37
CA THR A 699 -7.09 -25.32 6.41
C THR A 699 -7.28 -24.55 5.10
N THR A 700 -7.22 -23.21 5.15
CA THR A 700 -7.44 -22.36 3.97
C THR A 700 -6.19 -21.60 3.56
N LEU A 701 -6.12 -21.20 2.28
CA LEU A 701 -5.03 -20.34 1.78
C LEU A 701 -4.99 -19.01 2.53
N HIS A 702 -6.14 -18.45 2.83
CA HIS A 702 -6.27 -17.21 3.58
C HIS A 702 -5.59 -17.32 4.97
N GLN A 703 -5.92 -18.36 5.76
CA GLN A 703 -5.27 -18.61 7.04
C GLN A 703 -3.76 -18.85 6.90
N LYS A 704 -3.33 -19.56 5.84
CA LYS A 704 -1.92 -19.79 5.57
C LYS A 704 -1.16 -18.48 5.36
N ASN A 705 -1.72 -17.57 4.58
CA ASN A 705 -1.09 -16.30 4.29
C ASN A 705 -1.09 -15.36 5.51
N LEU A 706 -2.13 -15.39 6.33
CA LEU A 706 -2.18 -14.66 7.59
C LEU A 706 -1.12 -15.14 8.59
N LEU A 707 -1.14 -16.44 8.91
CA LEU A 707 -0.35 -17.00 10.01
C LEU A 707 1.11 -17.25 9.69
N LEU A 708 1.44 -17.62 8.42
CA LEU A 708 2.78 -18.08 8.07
C LEU A 708 3.61 -17.06 7.32
N LEU A 709 3.01 -16.05 6.70
CA LEU A 709 3.74 -15.07 5.89
C LEU A 709 3.92 -13.70 6.54
N GLY A 710 3.11 -13.35 7.54
CA GLY A 710 3.18 -12.07 8.23
C GLY A 710 2.58 -12.13 9.61
N GLU A 711 3.33 -12.73 10.54
CA GLU A 711 2.95 -12.90 11.92
C GLU A 711 2.71 -11.58 12.65
N ASP A 712 3.50 -10.55 12.36
CA ASP A 712 3.42 -9.21 12.92
C ASP A 712 2.12 -8.49 12.53
N ARG A 713 1.77 -8.56 11.24
CA ARG A 713 0.52 -7.99 10.72
C ARG A 713 -0.69 -8.71 11.30
N PHE A 714 -0.61 -10.03 11.38
CA PHE A 714 -1.67 -10.83 11.95
C PHE A 714 -1.87 -10.53 13.44
N LEU A 715 -0.79 -10.39 14.21
CA LEU A 715 -0.86 -9.98 15.62
C LEU A 715 -1.53 -8.61 15.77
N SER A 716 -1.14 -7.63 14.94
CA SER A 716 -1.75 -6.30 14.92
C SER A 716 -3.26 -6.38 14.60
N THR A 717 -3.62 -7.15 13.59
CA THR A 717 -5.04 -7.37 13.19
C THR A 717 -5.84 -8.04 14.31
N LEU A 718 -5.28 -9.04 14.97
CA LEU A 718 -5.90 -9.70 16.13
C LEU A 718 -6.16 -8.72 17.28
N MET A 719 -5.18 -7.88 17.59
CA MET A 719 -5.31 -6.88 18.65
C MET A 719 -6.37 -5.84 18.31
N LEU A 720 -6.39 -5.31 17.08
CA LEU A 720 -7.41 -4.35 16.62
C LEU A 720 -8.81 -4.97 16.60
N ARG A 721 -8.92 -6.24 16.22
CA ARG A 721 -10.19 -6.97 16.24
C ARG A 721 -10.70 -7.22 17.67
N THR A 722 -9.79 -7.53 18.58
CA THR A 722 -10.14 -7.84 19.99
C THR A 722 -10.43 -6.56 20.79
N PHE A 723 -9.78 -5.46 20.44
CA PHE A 723 -9.90 -4.18 21.13
C PHE A 723 -10.16 -3.02 20.15
N PRO A 724 -11.32 -2.96 19.49
CA PRO A 724 -11.59 -1.97 18.45
C PRO A 724 -11.58 -0.52 18.96
N HIS A 725 -11.83 -0.28 20.25
CA HIS A 725 -11.80 1.05 20.87
C HIS A 725 -10.40 1.47 21.35
N ARG A 726 -9.42 0.59 21.27
CA ARG A 726 -8.02 0.90 21.53
C ARG A 726 -7.29 1.17 20.23
N ARG A 727 -6.16 1.85 20.30
CA ARG A 727 -5.41 2.25 19.13
C ARG A 727 -3.95 1.83 19.19
N MET A 728 -3.37 1.66 18.01
CA MET A 728 -1.94 1.54 17.81
C MET A 728 -1.43 2.85 17.22
N VAL A 729 -0.25 3.30 17.60
CA VAL A 729 0.28 4.61 17.21
C VAL A 729 1.67 4.51 16.58
N PHE A 730 1.98 5.49 15.78
CA PHE A 730 3.30 5.70 15.21
C PHE A 730 4.01 6.84 15.93
N VAL A 731 5.24 6.61 16.35
CA VAL A 731 6.09 7.58 17.06
C VAL A 731 7.35 7.85 16.22
N PRO A 732 7.35 8.85 15.34
CA PRO A 732 8.46 9.10 14.40
C PRO A 732 9.78 9.46 15.06
N HIS A 733 9.75 9.94 16.31
CA HIS A 733 10.95 10.27 17.09
C HIS A 733 11.70 9.01 17.59
N ALA A 734 11.01 7.88 17.71
CA ALA A 734 11.60 6.60 18.07
C ALA A 734 12.16 5.94 16.79
N VAL A 735 13.46 6.00 16.60
CA VAL A 735 14.13 5.53 15.37
C VAL A 735 14.88 4.23 15.64
N CYS A 736 14.84 3.32 14.68
CA CYS A 736 15.73 2.15 14.63
C CYS A 736 16.35 2.00 13.23
N HIS A 737 17.44 1.27 13.14
CA HIS A 737 18.15 0.94 11.91
C HIS A 737 18.22 -0.58 11.74
N THR A 738 17.77 -1.09 10.61
CA THR A 738 17.80 -2.52 10.28
C THR A 738 18.57 -2.77 8.99
N GLU A 739 19.06 -3.98 8.82
CA GLU A 739 19.68 -4.41 7.58
C GLU A 739 18.66 -4.95 6.59
N VAL A 740 18.87 -4.62 5.30
CA VAL A 740 17.97 -5.05 4.24
C VAL A 740 18.70 -5.89 3.20
N PRO A 741 17.97 -6.74 2.45
CA PRO A 741 18.59 -7.56 1.40
C PRO A 741 19.31 -6.72 0.36
N HIS A 742 20.55 -7.04 0.06
CA HIS A 742 21.36 -6.36 -0.95
C HIS A 742 21.23 -6.96 -2.35
N THR A 743 20.60 -8.13 -2.50
CA THR A 743 20.39 -8.81 -3.78
C THR A 743 18.92 -8.77 -4.19
N LEU A 744 18.66 -8.55 -5.50
CA LEU A 744 17.31 -8.48 -6.05
C LEU A 744 16.51 -9.77 -5.82
N ARG A 745 17.15 -10.93 -5.90
CA ARG A 745 16.51 -12.24 -5.68
C ARG A 745 15.95 -12.36 -4.26
N MET A 746 16.72 -11.94 -3.27
CA MET A 746 16.28 -11.96 -1.87
C MET A 746 15.17 -10.94 -1.63
N LEU A 747 15.30 -9.73 -2.21
CA LEU A 747 14.27 -8.70 -2.14
C LEU A 747 12.94 -9.20 -2.70
N LEU A 748 12.92 -9.74 -3.91
CA LEU A 748 11.69 -10.26 -4.54
C LEU A 748 11.05 -11.38 -3.71
N SER A 749 11.87 -12.29 -3.15
CA SER A 749 11.37 -13.34 -2.25
C SER A 749 10.71 -12.77 -1.00
N GLN A 750 11.31 -11.72 -0.40
CA GLN A 750 10.78 -11.05 0.78
C GLN A 750 9.50 -10.27 0.46
N ARG A 751 9.49 -9.48 -0.63
CA ARG A 751 8.31 -8.68 -1.04
C ARG A 751 7.12 -9.55 -1.43
N ARG A 752 7.36 -10.68 -2.08
CA ARG A 752 6.30 -11.66 -2.37
C ARG A 752 5.57 -12.12 -1.10
N ARG A 753 6.30 -12.37 0.00
CA ARG A 753 5.68 -12.73 1.28
C ARG A 753 4.89 -11.55 1.86
N TRP A 754 5.46 -10.37 1.84
CA TRP A 754 4.84 -9.17 2.41
C TRP A 754 3.55 -8.78 1.68
N ILE A 755 3.55 -8.74 0.35
CA ILE A 755 2.36 -8.38 -0.44
C ILE A 755 1.21 -9.37 -0.16
N ASN A 756 1.49 -10.68 -0.21
CA ASN A 756 0.47 -11.69 0.07
C ASN A 756 -0.11 -11.54 1.48
N SER A 757 0.76 -11.35 2.48
CA SER A 757 0.31 -11.12 3.85
C SER A 757 -0.49 -9.83 3.99
N THR A 758 -0.06 -8.74 3.36
CA THR A 758 -0.74 -7.43 3.41
C THR A 758 -2.17 -7.52 2.90
N VAL A 759 -2.37 -8.06 1.71
CA VAL A 759 -3.71 -8.19 1.11
C VAL A 759 -4.66 -8.94 2.03
N HIS A 760 -4.24 -10.10 2.55
CA HIS A 760 -5.09 -10.92 3.39
C HIS A 760 -5.37 -10.29 4.76
N ASN A 761 -4.41 -9.59 5.35
CA ASN A 761 -4.61 -8.87 6.62
C ASN A 761 -5.51 -7.63 6.45
N LEU A 762 -5.36 -6.87 5.35
CA LEU A 762 -6.26 -5.75 5.04
C LEU A 762 -7.71 -6.23 4.81
N MET A 763 -7.89 -7.39 4.16
CA MET A 763 -9.21 -8.00 4.00
C MET A 763 -9.85 -8.38 5.35
N GLU A 764 -9.10 -8.95 6.29
CA GLU A 764 -9.60 -9.23 7.64
C GLU A 764 -9.92 -7.94 8.40
N LEU A 765 -9.05 -6.93 8.29
CA LEU A 765 -9.20 -5.68 9.00
C LEU A 765 -10.40 -4.86 8.49
N LEU A 766 -10.70 -4.93 7.19
CA LEU A 766 -11.88 -4.29 6.59
C LEU A 766 -13.19 -4.80 7.20
N LEU A 767 -13.21 -6.03 7.68
CA LEU A 767 -14.39 -6.67 8.27
C LEU A 767 -14.56 -6.38 9.76
N VAL A 768 -13.58 -5.72 10.38
CA VAL A 768 -13.68 -5.31 11.80
C VAL A 768 -14.61 -4.11 11.89
N ARG A 769 -15.68 -4.26 12.68
CA ARG A 769 -16.62 -3.17 12.97
C ARG A 769 -16.06 -2.25 14.05
N ASP A 770 -16.42 -0.98 13.98
CA ASP A 770 -16.15 0.04 15.01
C ASP A 770 -14.65 0.30 15.24
N LEU A 771 -13.80 0.18 14.20
CA LEU A 771 -12.42 0.61 14.31
C LEU A 771 -12.34 2.08 14.73
N CYS A 772 -11.59 2.32 15.82
CA CYS A 772 -11.40 3.65 16.37
C CYS A 772 -10.84 4.60 15.30
N GLY A 773 -11.62 5.62 14.95
CA GLY A 773 -11.24 6.66 14.00
C GLY A 773 -11.41 8.05 14.63
N THR A 774 -10.65 9.00 14.11
CA THR A 774 -10.78 10.43 14.39
C THR A 774 -11.32 11.10 13.13
N PHE A 775 -12.20 12.10 13.26
CA PHE A 775 -12.93 12.73 12.16
C PHE A 775 -14.02 11.85 11.51
N CYS A 776 -14.73 12.43 10.54
CA CYS A 776 -15.83 11.79 9.81
C CYS A 776 -15.42 10.56 9.00
N PHE A 777 -14.13 10.32 8.80
CA PHE A 777 -13.60 9.16 8.07
C PHE A 777 -13.26 8.04 9.04
N SER A 778 -13.94 6.89 8.89
CA SER A 778 -13.60 5.71 9.68
C SER A 778 -12.25 5.14 9.24
N MET A 779 -11.53 4.51 10.16
CA MET A 779 -10.31 3.75 9.82
C MET A 779 -10.57 2.66 8.77
N GLN A 780 -11.80 2.17 8.65
CA GLN A 780 -12.20 1.22 7.59
C GLN A 780 -12.04 1.79 6.19
N PHE A 781 -12.30 3.10 6.01
CA PHE A 781 -12.09 3.77 4.72
C PHE A 781 -10.60 3.79 4.34
N VAL A 782 -9.72 4.09 5.30
CA VAL A 782 -8.25 4.07 5.08
C VAL A 782 -7.79 2.66 4.70
N VAL A 783 -8.27 1.64 5.40
CA VAL A 783 -7.98 0.22 5.11
C VAL A 783 -8.46 -0.18 3.71
N LEU A 784 -9.67 0.26 3.31
CA LEU A 784 -10.20 0.00 1.97
C LEU A 784 -9.36 0.66 0.89
N MET A 785 -8.96 1.91 1.09
CA MET A 785 -8.11 2.63 0.14
C MET A 785 -6.71 1.99 0.01
N ASP A 786 -6.13 1.52 1.11
CA ASP A 786 -4.86 0.79 1.07
C ASP A 786 -4.98 -0.56 0.35
N LEU A 787 -6.10 -1.27 0.55
CA LEU A 787 -6.36 -2.53 -0.16
C LEU A 787 -6.50 -2.31 -1.67
N ILE A 788 -7.31 -1.34 -2.10
CA ILE A 788 -7.47 -0.98 -3.51
C ILE A 788 -6.12 -0.55 -4.09
N GLY A 789 -5.39 0.33 -3.40
CA GLY A 789 -4.07 0.79 -3.81
C GLY A 789 -3.09 -0.37 -4.03
N THR A 790 -3.05 -1.33 -3.11
CA THR A 790 -2.16 -2.51 -3.21
C THR A 790 -2.52 -3.40 -4.41
N LEU A 791 -3.81 -3.57 -4.71
CA LEU A 791 -4.28 -4.38 -5.84
C LEU A 791 -4.04 -3.70 -7.20
N VAL A 792 -4.17 -2.39 -7.24
CA VAL A 792 -4.04 -1.58 -8.47
C VAL A 792 -2.58 -1.25 -8.82
N LEU A 793 -1.70 -1.22 -7.83
CA LEU A 793 -0.30 -0.81 -7.98
C LEU A 793 0.45 -1.46 -9.16
N PRO A 794 0.36 -2.79 -9.43
CA PRO A 794 1.06 -3.41 -10.55
C PRO A 794 0.63 -2.83 -11.90
N VAL A 795 -0.66 -2.58 -12.06
CA VAL A 795 -1.23 -2.01 -13.30
C VAL A 795 -0.85 -0.55 -13.45
N ALA A 796 -0.91 0.23 -12.37
CA ALA A 796 -0.49 1.63 -12.38
C ALA A 796 0.98 1.78 -12.80
N ILE A 797 1.87 0.94 -12.28
CA ILE A 797 3.29 0.90 -12.68
C ILE A 797 3.42 0.55 -14.16
N SER A 798 2.70 -0.47 -14.64
CA SER A 798 2.75 -0.88 -16.06
C SER A 798 2.28 0.23 -17.00
N LEU A 799 1.20 0.93 -16.65
CA LEU A 799 0.70 2.09 -17.40
C LEU A 799 1.67 3.27 -17.39
N THR A 800 2.33 3.50 -16.25
CA THR A 800 3.37 4.53 -16.14
C THR A 800 4.52 4.28 -17.13
N TYR A 801 5.04 3.05 -17.15
CA TYR A 801 6.08 2.68 -18.12
C TYR A 801 5.58 2.79 -19.55
N TYR A 802 4.35 2.35 -19.83
CA TYR A 802 3.75 2.49 -21.16
C TYR A 802 3.69 3.96 -21.60
N LEU A 803 3.22 4.86 -20.75
CA LEU A 803 3.15 6.30 -21.06
C LEU A 803 4.54 6.91 -21.29
N ILE A 804 5.54 6.55 -20.48
CA ILE A 804 6.91 7.02 -20.67
C ILE A 804 7.47 6.54 -22.01
N ILE A 805 7.28 5.27 -22.35
CA ILE A 805 7.76 4.69 -23.63
C ILE A 805 7.05 5.36 -24.82
N MET A 806 5.75 5.57 -24.75
CA MET A 806 4.98 6.23 -25.81
C MET A 806 5.40 7.69 -25.98
N SER A 807 5.57 8.43 -24.88
CA SER A 807 6.07 9.81 -24.91
C SER A 807 7.50 9.93 -25.43
N ALA A 808 8.32 8.89 -25.24
CA ALA A 808 9.68 8.87 -25.82
C ALA A 808 9.69 8.58 -27.33
N LYS A 809 8.70 7.81 -27.82
CA LYS A 809 8.55 7.51 -29.26
C LYS A 809 7.95 8.69 -30.02
N ASP A 810 6.86 9.24 -29.46
CA ASP A 810 6.11 10.38 -30.04
C ASP A 810 6.07 11.49 -28.98
N PRO A 811 7.07 12.40 -28.94
CA PRO A 811 7.12 13.46 -27.97
C PRO A 811 5.94 14.42 -28.13
N PRO A 812 5.31 14.85 -27.04
CA PRO A 812 4.16 15.75 -27.10
C PRO A 812 4.57 17.09 -27.74
N LYS A 813 3.85 17.52 -28.76
CA LYS A 813 4.15 18.72 -29.53
C LYS A 813 3.58 19.98 -28.85
N ASP A 814 2.47 19.84 -28.12
CA ASP A 814 1.74 20.91 -27.47
C ASP A 814 1.80 20.80 -25.97
N PHE A 815 1.73 21.93 -25.27
CA PHE A 815 1.73 21.99 -23.80
C PHE A 815 0.57 21.18 -23.21
N THR A 816 -0.62 21.22 -23.81
CA THR A 816 -1.80 20.48 -23.36
C THR A 816 -1.61 18.98 -23.45
N SER A 817 -0.95 18.46 -24.49
CA SER A 817 -0.64 17.05 -24.65
C SER A 817 0.49 16.58 -23.71
N ALA A 818 1.32 17.50 -23.22
CA ALA A 818 2.38 17.25 -22.26
C ALA A 818 1.89 17.18 -20.80
N ILE A 819 0.70 17.73 -20.49
CA ILE A 819 0.18 17.79 -19.11
C ILE A 819 0.14 16.43 -18.42
N PRO A 820 -0.39 15.33 -19.01
CA PRO A 820 -0.41 14.01 -18.36
C PRO A 820 0.99 13.51 -17.99
N LEU A 821 1.97 13.70 -18.88
CA LEU A 821 3.36 13.33 -18.63
C LEU A 821 3.98 14.18 -17.52
N MET A 822 3.77 15.49 -17.55
CA MET A 822 4.27 16.40 -16.51
C MET A 822 3.68 16.09 -15.14
N MET A 823 2.38 15.82 -15.07
CA MET A 823 1.69 15.44 -13.83
C MET A 823 2.20 14.09 -13.30
N LEU A 824 2.44 13.12 -14.21
CA LEU A 824 3.03 11.84 -13.84
C LEU A 824 4.43 12.03 -13.25
N LEU A 825 5.27 12.85 -13.87
CA LEU A 825 6.61 13.20 -13.38
C LEU A 825 6.53 13.88 -12.01
N VAL A 826 5.59 14.79 -11.82
CA VAL A 826 5.34 15.44 -10.52
C VAL A 826 4.98 14.39 -9.46
N VAL A 827 4.05 13.47 -9.75
CA VAL A 827 3.69 12.39 -8.80
C VAL A 827 4.87 11.49 -8.49
N LEU A 828 5.74 11.25 -9.46
CA LEU A 828 6.90 10.35 -9.29
C LEU A 828 8.05 11.03 -8.51
N PHE A 829 8.39 12.28 -8.83
CA PHE A 829 9.56 12.96 -8.29
C PHE A 829 9.27 13.86 -7.09
N LEU A 830 8.07 14.44 -7.00
CA LEU A 830 7.71 15.37 -5.93
C LEU A 830 7.80 14.74 -4.52
N PRO A 831 7.30 13.52 -4.28
CA PRO A 831 7.49 12.86 -2.97
C PRO A 831 8.96 12.69 -2.64
N GLY A 832 9.81 12.28 -3.60
CA GLY A 832 11.25 12.15 -3.40
C GLY A 832 11.92 13.49 -3.08
N PHE A 833 11.52 14.56 -3.77
CA PHE A 833 12.05 15.91 -3.51
C PHE A 833 11.63 16.45 -2.13
N ILE A 834 10.35 16.27 -1.76
CA ILE A 834 9.85 16.66 -0.43
C ILE A 834 10.58 15.88 0.65
N ILE A 835 10.80 14.58 0.44
CA ILE A 835 11.56 13.71 1.36
C ILE A 835 12.98 14.23 1.52
N ALA A 836 13.68 14.51 0.42
CA ALA A 836 15.04 15.04 0.46
C ALA A 836 15.10 16.40 1.20
N MET A 837 14.12 17.27 0.96
CA MET A 837 14.01 18.56 1.63
C MET A 837 13.72 18.42 3.12
N VAL A 838 12.77 17.55 3.49
CA VAL A 838 12.41 17.29 4.90
C VAL A 838 13.57 16.65 5.65
N LEU A 839 14.24 15.66 5.04
CA LEU A 839 15.44 15.06 5.65
C LEU A 839 16.58 16.07 5.81
N SER A 840 16.78 16.95 4.83
CA SER A 840 17.78 18.03 4.90
C SER A 840 17.44 19.03 6.01
N LEU A 841 16.18 19.43 6.13
CA LEU A 841 15.70 20.33 7.20
C LEU A 841 15.83 19.67 8.59
N ILE A 842 15.54 18.39 8.72
CA ILE A 842 15.73 17.65 9.97
C ILE A 842 17.21 17.55 10.30
N HIS A 843 18.08 17.40 9.32
CA HIS A 843 19.51 17.33 9.52
C HIS A 843 20.09 18.68 9.99
N ILE A 844 19.56 19.79 9.48
CA ILE A 844 19.91 21.14 9.92
C ILE A 844 19.31 21.43 11.29
#